data_c1bbbf8be1c7edc686852bebf84e572c
#
_entry.id   c1bbbf8be1c7edc686852bebf84e572c
#
_cell.length_a   1.000
_cell.length_b   1.000
_cell.length_c   1.000
_cell.angle_alpha   90.00
_cell.angle_beta   90.00
_cell.angle_gamma   90.00
#
_symmetry.space_group_name_H-M   'P 1'
#
loop_
_entity.id
_entity.type
_entity.pdbx_description
1 polymer ?
#
loop_
_entity_poly.entity_id
_entity_poly.type
_entity_poly.pdbx_seq_one_letter_code
_entity_poly.pdbx_strand_id
1 'polypeptide(L)'
;MAIYLETLEHQQKAIDAIVGAMEGCRDFDEKSDPDSRYVYANPIVKLRTENVRKFVEKSTKPSSFNLGSNNIIDIKMETGTGKTFVYTKTMYELYKNFGLNKFIIFVPSLAIKEGAKNFISADYARRYFSTFYPDAKIDLSVINAGAFNTKKGRKTLPSELVDFLEGTRNQYGTIKCLLINDAMITSKSMTEEYDQTLISSVSKPLEAIKATRPILMIDEPHRFKRDSKAFQAIENLKPQLILRFGATFPEIKIGKGKSATTQKDYSNLVYDLNAVESFNQGLVKAVDAFYPEIHSDEHEKYTVKSATTSKLTLTKGAKEFEILAGESLPSDFEGGLTFEGGRAKALSSGLELEKGMKLFPKTSHASYQEIMISQALDKHFEKERENWVRENAGENPAKIKTLSLFFIDSISSYRKEDGWLKSTFEKLLRKKLKDAISKETNIEYKDFLEKSLGNITECHGGYFAEDAAGKGDEQIQNEVDDILRNKNRLISFKDEKGKWILRRFLFSKWTLREGWDNPNVFVIAKIRSSGSEISKLQEVGRGLRLPVDENGRRLSEEEFRLSYIVDFSENDFIKKLVSEINTDGGKVFEGIISDDIVDELISIKYGENRRKVRNRLTDEKIIDDNEKIINSEKLQELLPSSGVRKDKIRNNPKKSAEKVKLRKNNWEKIKQLWLEVSQRYMIKFEELSEDKIFKIAEKSIGKNLRESEIYNEKESLVSDGGEIRSEVSRVDSGYTLEAIHYGDFLKKLSQNTNISPKIWHKAILSKKNNFKKECFNVISLANIIRDFKKVF
;
A
#
# COMPACT_ATOMS: atom_id res chain seq x y z
N MET A 1 -13.40 -10.69 -22.23
CA MET A 1 -14.05 -9.93 -21.14
C MET A 1 -14.08 -8.44 -21.48
N ALA A 2 -15.21 -7.77 -21.39
CA ALA A 2 -15.32 -6.34 -21.65
C ALA A 2 -15.39 -5.61 -20.29
N ILE A 3 -14.45 -4.70 -20.05
CA ILE A 3 -14.51 -3.79 -18.90
C ILE A 3 -15.55 -2.72 -19.18
N TYR A 4 -16.45 -2.48 -18.25
CA TYR A 4 -17.43 -1.40 -18.32
C TYR A 4 -16.90 -0.20 -17.55
N LEU A 5 -16.84 0.96 -18.20
CA LEU A 5 -16.50 2.22 -17.54
C LEU A 5 -17.78 2.91 -17.06
N GLU A 6 -17.65 3.54 -15.91
CA GLU A 6 -18.66 4.36 -15.29
C GLU A 6 -18.01 5.65 -14.77
N THR A 7 -18.69 6.77 -14.88
CA THR A 7 -18.24 8.00 -14.22
C THR A 7 -18.63 7.94 -12.74
N LEU A 8 -17.64 7.98 -11.89
CA LEU A 8 -17.85 8.01 -10.44
C LEU A 8 -18.03 9.46 -9.97
N GLU A 9 -18.78 9.64 -8.89
CA GLU A 9 -19.10 10.98 -8.37
C GLU A 9 -17.86 11.83 -8.09
N HIS A 10 -16.85 11.26 -7.43
CA HIS A 10 -15.58 11.95 -7.14
C HIS A 10 -14.81 12.34 -8.42
N GLN A 11 -14.90 11.54 -9.48
CA GLN A 11 -14.28 11.84 -10.77
C GLN A 11 -15.02 12.97 -11.47
N GLN A 12 -16.34 12.96 -11.42
CA GLN A 12 -17.14 14.05 -11.99
C GLN A 12 -16.88 15.37 -11.24
N LYS A 13 -16.85 15.36 -9.91
CA LYS A 13 -16.51 16.55 -9.10
C LYS A 13 -15.15 17.14 -9.47
N ALA A 14 -14.14 16.30 -9.73
CA ALA A 14 -12.84 16.76 -10.19
C ALA A 14 -12.91 17.46 -11.54
N ILE A 15 -13.65 16.89 -12.49
CA ILE A 15 -13.84 17.46 -13.83
C ILE A 15 -14.63 18.77 -13.73
N ASP A 16 -15.71 18.80 -12.98
CA ASP A 16 -16.53 19.99 -12.78
C ASP A 16 -15.74 21.13 -12.13
N ALA A 17 -14.81 20.82 -11.21
CA ALA A 17 -13.91 21.82 -10.63
C ALA A 17 -12.95 22.41 -11.68
N ILE A 18 -12.43 21.60 -12.60
CA ILE A 18 -11.55 22.11 -13.69
C ILE A 18 -12.37 22.98 -14.65
N VAL A 19 -13.52 22.49 -15.12
CA VAL A 19 -14.36 23.22 -16.07
C VAL A 19 -14.86 24.52 -15.46
N GLY A 20 -15.34 24.50 -14.21
CA GLY A 20 -15.80 25.68 -13.49
C GLY A 20 -14.71 26.70 -13.21
N ALA A 21 -13.47 26.24 -12.92
CA ALA A 21 -12.32 27.14 -12.77
C ALA A 21 -11.96 27.86 -14.08
N MET A 22 -12.30 27.28 -15.21
CA MET A 22 -12.08 27.83 -16.56
C MET A 22 -13.29 28.61 -17.10
N GLU A 23 -14.39 28.71 -16.39
CA GLU A 23 -15.57 29.45 -16.84
C GLU A 23 -15.21 30.89 -17.20
N GLY A 24 -15.71 31.38 -18.36
CA GLY A 24 -15.42 32.70 -18.90
C GLY A 24 -13.96 32.90 -19.35
N CYS A 25 -13.15 31.85 -19.49
CA CYS A 25 -11.76 31.95 -19.95
C CYS A 25 -11.62 32.45 -21.42
N ARG A 26 -12.70 32.49 -22.20
CA ARG A 26 -12.78 32.98 -23.58
C ARG A 26 -13.62 34.26 -23.73
N ASP A 27 -14.02 34.92 -22.64
CA ASP A 27 -14.78 36.18 -22.68
C ASP A 27 -13.90 37.39 -23.07
N PHE A 28 -13.13 37.27 -24.13
CA PHE A 28 -12.43 38.35 -24.75
C PHE A 28 -12.73 38.38 -26.26
N ASP A 29 -12.66 39.54 -26.85
CA ASP A 29 -13.06 39.78 -28.22
C ASP A 29 -12.16 38.95 -29.18
N GLU A 30 -12.75 37.90 -29.79
CA GLU A 30 -12.06 37.07 -30.80
C GLU A 30 -11.56 37.88 -32.01
N LYS A 31 -12.17 39.05 -32.29
CA LYS A 31 -11.73 39.95 -33.37
C LYS A 31 -10.38 40.58 -33.08
N SER A 32 -9.98 40.66 -31.82
CA SER A 32 -8.70 41.17 -31.39
C SER A 32 -7.59 40.10 -31.33
N ASP A 33 -7.90 38.82 -31.59
CA ASP A 33 -6.88 37.77 -31.68
C ASP A 33 -6.17 37.81 -33.03
N PRO A 34 -4.94 38.35 -33.12
CA PRO A 34 -4.19 38.40 -34.37
C PRO A 34 -3.85 37.03 -34.92
N ASP A 35 -3.98 35.97 -34.06
CA ASP A 35 -3.68 34.59 -34.38
C ASP A 35 -4.92 33.76 -34.71
N SER A 36 -6.11 34.35 -34.79
CA SER A 36 -7.35 33.67 -35.23
C SER A 36 -7.23 32.98 -36.60
N ARG A 37 -6.23 33.37 -37.38
CA ARG A 37 -5.87 32.77 -38.68
C ARG A 37 -5.15 31.43 -38.57
N TYR A 38 -4.61 31.06 -37.41
CA TYR A 38 -3.87 29.83 -37.24
C TYR A 38 -4.80 28.66 -36.84
N VAL A 39 -5.34 27.99 -37.85
CA VAL A 39 -6.31 26.88 -37.68
C VAL A 39 -5.73 25.66 -36.95
N TYR A 40 -4.40 25.54 -36.87
CA TYR A 40 -3.71 24.43 -36.17
C TYR A 40 -3.48 24.66 -34.68
N ALA A 41 -3.70 25.85 -34.15
CA ALA A 41 -3.48 26.17 -32.75
C ALA A 41 -4.80 26.18 -31.96
N ASN A 42 -4.71 25.95 -30.65
CA ASN A 42 -5.84 26.15 -29.77
C ASN A 42 -6.32 27.61 -29.80
N PRO A 43 -7.60 27.88 -29.58
CA PRO A 43 -8.08 29.23 -29.29
C PRO A 43 -7.38 29.75 -28.03
N ILE A 44 -7.22 31.06 -27.94
CA ILE A 44 -6.61 31.69 -26.76
C ILE A 44 -7.56 31.53 -25.56
N VAL A 45 -7.01 31.15 -24.41
CA VAL A 45 -7.72 31.09 -23.14
C VAL A 45 -6.94 31.81 -22.05
N LYS A 46 -7.66 32.51 -21.17
CA LYS A 46 -7.08 33.22 -20.02
C LYS A 46 -7.92 32.92 -18.78
N LEU A 47 -7.32 32.30 -17.78
CA LEU A 47 -8.01 32.02 -16.53
C LEU A 47 -8.45 33.29 -15.82
N ARG A 48 -9.66 33.30 -15.29
CA ARG A 48 -10.17 34.35 -14.42
C ARG A 48 -9.84 34.00 -12.97
N THR A 49 -9.02 34.84 -12.35
CA THR A 49 -8.58 34.62 -10.95
C THR A 49 -9.73 34.39 -10.00
N GLU A 50 -10.87 35.08 -10.18
CA GLU A 50 -12.06 34.97 -9.36
C GLU A 50 -12.67 33.56 -9.41
N ASN A 51 -12.77 32.97 -10.60
CA ASN A 51 -13.34 31.63 -10.77
C ASN A 51 -12.40 30.56 -10.20
N VAL A 52 -11.08 30.66 -10.47
CA VAL A 52 -10.09 29.77 -9.88
C VAL A 52 -10.16 29.83 -8.35
N ARG A 53 -10.23 31.06 -7.78
CA ARG A 53 -10.32 31.25 -6.32
C ARG A 53 -11.52 30.55 -5.70
N LYS A 54 -12.71 30.60 -6.31
CA LYS A 54 -13.92 29.91 -5.80
C LYS A 54 -13.70 28.41 -5.58
N PHE A 55 -12.95 27.76 -6.46
CA PHE A 55 -12.69 26.31 -6.36
C PHE A 55 -11.53 26.03 -5.41
N VAL A 56 -10.51 26.87 -5.37
CA VAL A 56 -9.41 26.76 -4.40
C VAL A 56 -9.93 26.91 -2.96
N GLU A 57 -10.81 27.85 -2.70
CA GLU A 57 -11.42 28.09 -1.39
C GLU A 57 -12.32 26.93 -0.94
N LYS A 58 -12.95 26.22 -1.90
CA LYS A 58 -13.76 25.03 -1.61
C LYS A 58 -12.89 23.79 -1.32
N SER A 59 -11.72 23.69 -1.93
CA SER A 59 -10.87 22.50 -1.82
C SER A 59 -9.98 22.51 -0.58
N THR A 60 -9.59 23.71 -0.09
CA THR A 60 -8.61 23.87 0.98
C THR A 60 -8.89 25.08 1.83
N LYS A 61 -8.34 25.11 3.07
CA LYS A 61 -8.43 26.30 3.93
C LYS A 61 -7.70 27.49 3.30
N PRO A 62 -8.30 28.69 3.25
CA PRO A 62 -7.77 29.87 2.54
C PRO A 62 -6.38 30.35 2.99
N SER A 63 -5.93 29.97 4.18
CA SER A 63 -4.71 30.50 4.81
C SER A 63 -3.38 29.94 4.27
N SER A 64 -3.41 28.96 3.37
CA SER A 64 -2.20 28.23 2.93
C SER A 64 -1.75 28.48 1.48
N PHE A 65 -2.44 29.36 0.71
CA PHE A 65 -2.15 29.52 -0.73
C PHE A 65 -1.70 30.93 -1.11
N ASN A 66 -0.43 30.98 -1.54
CA ASN A 66 -0.06 31.99 -2.53
C ASN A 66 -0.64 31.48 -3.88
N LEU A 67 -1.58 32.23 -4.46
CA LEU A 67 -2.00 32.03 -5.84
C LEU A 67 -0.75 32.06 -6.71
N GLY A 68 -0.28 30.86 -7.10
CA GLY A 68 0.92 30.69 -7.92
C GLY A 68 0.73 31.24 -9.34
N SER A 69 1.46 30.73 -10.30
CA SER A 69 1.32 31.17 -11.70
C SER A 69 -0.13 31.04 -12.16
N ASN A 70 -0.65 32.09 -12.81
CA ASN A 70 -2.05 32.20 -13.22
C ASN A 70 -2.52 31.14 -14.24
N ASN A 71 -1.65 30.26 -14.72
CA ASN A 71 -1.94 29.25 -15.72
C ASN A 71 -1.74 27.79 -15.27
N ILE A 72 -1.59 27.54 -13.97
CA ILE A 72 -1.48 26.17 -13.42
C ILE A 72 -2.68 25.87 -12.55
N ILE A 73 -3.34 24.75 -12.82
CA ILE A 73 -4.43 24.19 -12.00
C ILE A 73 -3.99 22.82 -11.48
N ASP A 74 -4.17 22.59 -10.19
CA ASP A 74 -3.79 21.37 -9.50
C ASP A 74 -5.02 20.56 -9.09
N ILE A 75 -4.93 19.27 -9.33
CA ILE A 75 -5.97 18.29 -9.02
C ILE A 75 -5.30 17.17 -8.21
N LYS A 76 -5.58 17.15 -6.91
CA LYS A 76 -5.10 16.08 -6.05
C LYS A 76 -6.12 14.95 -6.03
N MET A 77 -5.68 13.77 -6.41
CA MET A 77 -6.48 12.56 -6.38
C MET A 77 -5.62 11.38 -5.97
N GLU A 78 -6.09 10.60 -5.01
CA GLU A 78 -5.36 9.46 -4.49
C GLU A 78 -5.09 8.39 -5.56
N THR A 79 -4.04 7.59 -5.34
CA THR A 79 -3.71 6.46 -6.23
C THR A 79 -4.87 5.46 -6.26
N GLY A 80 -5.24 5.02 -7.47
CA GLY A 80 -6.34 4.06 -7.63
C GLY A 80 -7.72 4.68 -7.81
N THR A 81 -7.90 6.00 -7.66
CA THR A 81 -9.20 6.68 -7.80
C THR A 81 -9.56 7.08 -9.25
N GLY A 82 -8.69 6.77 -10.22
CA GLY A 82 -9.00 6.93 -11.65
C GLY A 82 -8.52 8.23 -12.29
N LYS A 83 -7.35 8.77 -11.90
CA LYS A 83 -6.73 9.97 -12.51
C LYS A 83 -6.71 9.93 -14.04
N THR A 84 -6.32 8.79 -14.63
CA THR A 84 -6.25 8.61 -16.09
C THR A 84 -7.61 8.83 -16.75
N PHE A 85 -8.68 8.33 -16.15
CA PHE A 85 -10.05 8.58 -16.62
C PHE A 85 -10.40 10.07 -16.54
N VAL A 86 -10.07 10.71 -15.42
CA VAL A 86 -10.40 12.12 -15.19
C VAL A 86 -9.71 13.01 -16.22
N TYR A 87 -8.39 12.90 -16.44
CA TYR A 87 -7.74 13.75 -17.43
C TYR A 87 -8.16 13.43 -18.86
N THR A 88 -8.51 12.16 -19.17
CA THR A 88 -9.04 11.79 -20.48
C THR A 88 -10.40 12.43 -20.70
N LYS A 89 -11.33 12.34 -19.75
CA LYS A 89 -12.65 12.97 -19.84
C LYS A 89 -12.54 14.50 -19.86
N THR A 90 -11.60 15.05 -19.11
CA THR A 90 -11.33 16.50 -19.12
C THR A 90 -10.99 17.01 -20.53
N MET A 91 -10.22 16.27 -21.34
CA MET A 91 -9.96 16.67 -22.73
C MET A 91 -11.26 16.81 -23.54
N TYR A 92 -12.20 15.88 -23.39
CA TYR A 92 -13.50 15.98 -24.06
C TYR A 92 -14.33 17.16 -23.56
N GLU A 93 -14.35 17.39 -22.25
CA GLU A 93 -15.11 18.52 -21.67
C GLU A 93 -14.49 19.88 -22.06
N LEU A 94 -13.17 20.00 -22.10
CA LEU A 94 -12.50 21.22 -22.53
C LEU A 94 -12.67 21.47 -24.04
N TYR A 95 -12.73 20.42 -24.85
CA TYR A 95 -13.09 20.52 -26.26
C TYR A 95 -14.52 21.00 -26.43
N LYS A 96 -15.47 20.37 -25.73
CA LYS A 96 -16.90 20.67 -25.82
C LYS A 96 -17.22 22.10 -25.36
N ASN A 97 -16.65 22.54 -24.23
CA ASN A 97 -17.00 23.82 -23.63
C ASN A 97 -16.18 25.00 -24.17
N PHE A 98 -14.92 24.78 -24.58
CA PHE A 98 -14.00 25.85 -24.93
C PHE A 98 -13.38 25.70 -26.31
N GLY A 99 -13.65 24.63 -27.07
CA GLY A 99 -13.11 24.37 -28.40
C GLY A 99 -11.61 24.02 -28.38
N LEU A 100 -11.06 23.58 -27.22
CA LEU A 100 -9.65 23.22 -27.08
C LEU A 100 -9.43 21.83 -27.66
N ASN A 101 -8.52 21.69 -28.62
CA ASN A 101 -8.30 20.44 -29.35
C ASN A 101 -6.82 19.99 -29.42
N LYS A 102 -5.87 20.73 -28.81
CA LYS A 102 -4.44 20.36 -28.74
C LYS A 102 -4.01 20.17 -27.30
N PHE A 103 -3.75 18.92 -26.94
CA PHE A 103 -3.38 18.52 -25.60
C PHE A 103 -2.06 17.77 -25.62
N ILE A 104 -1.25 17.93 -24.57
CA ILE A 104 -0.02 17.16 -24.36
C ILE A 104 -0.07 16.53 -22.98
N ILE A 105 0.12 15.22 -22.90
CA ILE A 105 0.25 14.49 -21.64
C ILE A 105 1.73 14.25 -21.38
N PHE A 106 2.21 14.78 -20.24
CA PHE A 106 3.55 14.53 -19.73
C PHE A 106 3.51 13.48 -18.63
N VAL A 107 4.38 12.47 -18.77
CA VAL A 107 4.52 11.37 -17.80
C VAL A 107 5.99 11.19 -17.43
N PRO A 108 6.29 10.79 -16.17
CA PRO A 108 7.68 10.68 -15.73
C PRO A 108 8.38 9.38 -16.17
N SER A 109 7.63 8.34 -16.59
CA SER A 109 8.22 7.05 -16.91
C SER A 109 7.54 6.36 -18.10
N LEU A 110 8.27 5.41 -18.71
CA LEU A 110 7.74 4.60 -19.82
C LEU A 110 6.55 3.74 -19.38
N ALA A 111 6.54 3.27 -18.15
CA ALA A 111 5.46 2.42 -17.63
C ALA A 111 4.14 3.21 -17.49
N ILE A 112 4.20 4.47 -16.97
CA ILE A 112 3.03 5.36 -16.91
C ILE A 112 2.59 5.74 -18.32
N LYS A 113 3.55 5.96 -19.24
CA LYS A 113 3.28 6.23 -20.66
C LYS A 113 2.47 5.11 -21.32
N GLU A 114 2.90 3.86 -21.16
CA GLU A 114 2.17 2.70 -21.67
C GLU A 114 0.80 2.53 -20.98
N GLY A 115 0.70 2.80 -19.69
CA GLY A 115 -0.58 2.79 -18.97
C GLY A 115 -1.58 3.79 -19.53
N ALA A 116 -1.17 5.04 -19.75
CA ALA A 116 -2.01 6.10 -20.33
C ALA A 116 -2.39 5.77 -21.78
N LYS A 117 -1.42 5.34 -22.61
CA LYS A 117 -1.67 4.90 -23.99
C LYS A 117 -2.71 3.79 -24.05
N ASN A 118 -2.51 2.72 -23.25
CA ASN A 118 -3.39 1.57 -23.24
C ASN A 118 -4.80 1.94 -22.81
N PHE A 119 -4.97 2.84 -21.82
CA PHE A 119 -6.30 3.30 -21.42
C PHE A 119 -6.98 4.11 -22.53
N ILE A 120 -6.33 5.15 -23.06
CA ILE A 120 -6.93 6.04 -24.08
C ILE A 120 -7.25 5.27 -25.37
N SER A 121 -6.42 4.28 -25.72
CA SER A 121 -6.60 3.47 -26.94
C SER A 121 -7.53 2.27 -26.76
N ALA A 122 -7.92 1.92 -25.53
CA ALA A 122 -8.73 0.74 -25.25
C ALA A 122 -10.14 0.85 -25.84
N ASP A 123 -10.66 -0.23 -26.44
CA ASP A 123 -11.99 -0.25 -27.03
C ASP A 123 -13.12 0.06 -26.06
N TYR A 124 -12.98 -0.39 -24.79
CA TYR A 124 -13.96 -0.10 -23.75
C TYR A 124 -14.01 1.40 -23.41
N ALA A 125 -12.84 2.08 -23.39
CA ALA A 125 -12.78 3.51 -23.16
C ALA A 125 -13.33 4.30 -24.36
N ARG A 126 -12.94 3.92 -25.58
CA ARG A 126 -13.47 4.54 -26.81
C ARG A 126 -14.98 4.41 -26.91
N ARG A 127 -15.54 3.22 -26.63
CA ARG A 127 -16.98 2.99 -26.61
C ARG A 127 -17.68 3.87 -25.56
N TYR A 128 -17.13 3.94 -24.38
CA TYR A 128 -17.67 4.79 -23.32
C TYR A 128 -17.71 6.25 -23.76
N PHE A 129 -16.58 6.80 -24.20
CA PHE A 129 -16.51 8.22 -24.59
C PHE A 129 -17.35 8.52 -25.85
N SER A 130 -17.44 7.63 -26.84
CA SER A 130 -18.31 7.83 -27.99
C SER A 130 -19.79 7.87 -27.64
N THR A 131 -20.22 7.23 -26.56
CA THR A 131 -21.61 7.31 -26.07
C THR A 131 -21.93 8.70 -25.52
N PHE A 132 -21.02 9.35 -24.80
CA PHE A 132 -21.22 10.66 -24.19
C PHE A 132 -20.75 11.84 -25.05
N TYR A 133 -19.86 11.58 -26.00
CA TYR A 133 -19.29 12.57 -26.94
C TYR A 133 -19.28 12.01 -28.35
N PRO A 134 -20.48 11.81 -28.98
CA PRO A 134 -20.56 11.16 -30.27
C PRO A 134 -19.84 11.92 -31.38
N ASP A 135 -19.73 13.24 -31.24
CA ASP A 135 -19.12 14.12 -32.23
C ASP A 135 -17.62 14.40 -31.93
N ALA A 136 -17.00 13.65 -30.98
CA ALA A 136 -15.62 13.89 -30.60
C ALA A 136 -14.85 12.58 -30.40
N LYS A 137 -13.59 12.56 -30.88
CA LYS A 137 -12.65 11.45 -30.66
C LYS A 137 -11.25 11.97 -30.35
N ILE A 138 -10.54 11.28 -29.47
CA ILE A 138 -9.12 11.54 -29.22
C ILE A 138 -8.28 10.80 -30.27
N ASP A 139 -7.42 11.55 -30.94
CA ASP A 139 -6.37 11.06 -31.82
C ASP A 139 -5.05 11.15 -31.06
N LEU A 140 -4.52 9.99 -30.65
CA LEU A 140 -3.39 9.89 -29.75
C LEU A 140 -2.09 9.63 -30.51
N SER A 141 -1.19 10.61 -30.49
CA SER A 141 0.17 10.52 -31.00
C SER A 141 1.15 10.18 -29.87
N VAL A 142 1.96 9.13 -30.03
CA VAL A 142 2.90 8.66 -29.00
C VAL A 142 4.31 8.72 -29.55
N ILE A 143 5.15 9.63 -29.03
CA ILE A 143 6.52 9.77 -29.47
C ILE A 143 7.47 8.97 -28.58
N ASN A 144 8.31 8.13 -29.21
CA ASN A 144 9.38 7.38 -28.59
C ASN A 144 10.75 7.87 -29.09
N ALA A 145 11.80 7.71 -28.28
CA ALA A 145 13.15 8.16 -28.63
C ALA A 145 13.66 7.55 -29.96
N GLY A 146 13.29 6.30 -30.26
CA GLY A 146 13.66 5.61 -31.52
C GLY A 146 12.87 6.07 -32.74
N ALA A 147 11.86 6.94 -32.61
CA ALA A 147 11.09 7.46 -33.73
C ALA A 147 11.85 8.52 -34.56
N PHE A 148 12.85 9.17 -33.95
CA PHE A 148 13.72 10.16 -34.65
C PHE A 148 14.86 9.41 -35.36
N ASN A 149 14.64 9.01 -36.59
CA ASN A 149 15.60 8.25 -37.38
C ASN A 149 16.41 9.15 -38.32
N THR A 150 17.71 8.85 -38.39
CA THR A 150 18.55 9.41 -39.49
C THR A 150 18.67 8.37 -40.60
N LYS A 151 17.89 8.51 -41.66
CA LYS A 151 18.06 7.69 -42.89
C LYS A 151 18.87 8.43 -43.93
N LYS A 152 20.00 7.85 -44.38
CA LYS A 152 20.88 8.42 -45.45
C LYS A 152 21.30 9.87 -45.20
N GLY A 153 21.63 10.24 -43.95
CA GLY A 153 22.10 11.61 -43.62
C GLY A 153 20.97 12.65 -43.46
N ARG A 154 19.71 12.30 -43.75
CA ARG A 154 18.57 13.20 -43.53
C ARG A 154 17.90 12.90 -42.20
N LYS A 155 17.71 13.93 -41.38
CA LYS A 155 16.96 13.87 -40.12
C LYS A 155 15.47 14.01 -40.43
N THR A 156 14.72 12.95 -40.33
CA THR A 156 13.26 12.96 -40.57
C THR A 156 12.51 13.05 -39.23
N LEU A 157 11.45 13.83 -39.22
CA LEU A 157 10.53 13.94 -38.10
C LEU A 157 9.63 12.69 -37.98
N PRO A 158 9.27 12.30 -36.75
CA PRO A 158 8.26 11.25 -36.57
C PRO A 158 6.92 11.66 -37.16
N SER A 159 6.26 10.73 -37.86
CA SER A 159 4.92 10.92 -38.42
C SER A 159 3.90 11.33 -37.34
N GLU A 160 4.01 10.75 -36.14
CA GLU A 160 3.14 11.03 -35.00
C GLU A 160 3.24 12.49 -34.54
N LEU A 161 4.43 13.09 -34.64
CA LEU A 161 4.60 14.51 -34.34
C LEU A 161 3.97 15.37 -35.41
N VAL A 162 4.19 15.01 -36.68
CA VAL A 162 3.59 15.72 -37.83
C VAL A 162 2.06 15.67 -37.75
N ASP A 163 1.48 14.51 -37.48
CA ASP A 163 0.04 14.32 -37.32
C ASP A 163 -0.53 15.17 -36.19
N PHE A 164 0.18 15.26 -35.06
CA PHE A 164 -0.23 16.14 -33.98
C PHE A 164 -0.20 17.60 -34.37
N LEU A 165 0.83 18.04 -35.09
CA LEU A 165 1.01 19.43 -35.48
C LEU A 165 0.03 19.87 -36.57
N GLU A 166 -0.16 19.06 -37.64
CA GLU A 166 -0.99 19.38 -38.79
C GLU A 166 -2.49 19.33 -38.54
N GLY A 167 -2.92 18.61 -37.50
CA GLY A 167 -4.34 18.50 -37.09
C GLY A 167 -4.94 19.90 -36.89
N THR A 168 -5.93 20.27 -37.72
CA THR A 168 -6.55 21.59 -37.70
C THR A 168 -7.83 21.66 -36.88
N ARG A 169 -8.22 22.86 -36.40
CA ARG A 169 -9.53 23.09 -35.75
C ARG A 169 -10.70 22.74 -36.66
N ASN A 170 -10.51 22.75 -37.96
CA ASN A 170 -11.55 22.43 -38.97
C ASN A 170 -11.75 20.92 -39.15
N GLN A 171 -10.90 20.05 -38.54
CA GLN A 171 -11.19 18.64 -38.39
C GLN A 171 -12.23 18.45 -37.27
N TYR A 172 -13.47 18.64 -37.58
CA TYR A 172 -14.59 18.55 -36.65
C TYR A 172 -14.50 17.24 -35.83
N GLY A 173 -14.62 17.36 -34.53
CA GLY A 173 -14.67 16.17 -33.66
C GLY A 173 -13.30 15.55 -33.36
N THR A 174 -12.18 16.12 -33.82
CA THR A 174 -10.86 15.54 -33.52
C THR A 174 -10.11 16.30 -32.45
N ILE A 175 -9.81 15.62 -31.34
CA ILE A 175 -8.96 16.10 -30.24
C ILE A 175 -7.56 15.50 -30.43
N LYS A 176 -6.58 16.30 -30.74
CA LYS A 176 -5.19 15.87 -30.92
C LYS A 176 -4.48 15.81 -29.58
N CYS A 177 -3.99 14.65 -29.22
CA CYS A 177 -3.32 14.42 -27.95
C CYS A 177 -1.92 13.85 -28.19
N LEU A 178 -0.87 14.53 -27.69
CA LEU A 178 0.51 14.09 -27.75
C LEU A 178 0.94 13.52 -26.40
N LEU A 179 1.39 12.26 -26.36
CA LEU A 179 1.89 11.60 -25.16
C LEU A 179 3.41 11.48 -25.19
N ILE A 180 4.09 12.17 -24.29
CA ILE A 180 5.55 12.19 -24.19
C ILE A 180 6.01 12.02 -22.72
N ASN A 181 7.24 11.54 -22.52
CA ASN A 181 7.87 11.44 -21.23
C ASN A 181 8.98 12.52 -21.04
N ASP A 182 9.44 12.65 -19.79
CA ASP A 182 10.45 13.64 -19.38
C ASP A 182 11.77 13.54 -20.17
N ALA A 183 12.25 12.33 -20.42
CA ALA A 183 13.45 12.10 -21.19
C ALA A 183 13.32 12.59 -22.66
N MET A 184 12.10 12.52 -23.20
CA MET A 184 11.85 12.95 -24.58
C MET A 184 11.84 14.48 -24.70
N ILE A 185 11.14 15.18 -23.81
CA ILE A 185 11.05 16.65 -23.88
C ILE A 185 12.42 17.34 -23.73
N THR A 186 13.34 16.73 -22.98
CA THR A 186 14.71 17.24 -22.76
C THR A 186 15.73 16.73 -23.79
N SER A 187 15.29 15.88 -24.72
CA SER A 187 16.19 15.29 -25.72
C SER A 187 16.68 16.31 -26.77
N LYS A 188 17.88 16.10 -27.30
CA LYS A 188 18.39 16.90 -28.40
C LYS A 188 17.48 16.87 -29.63
N SER A 189 16.86 15.73 -29.91
CA SER A 189 15.92 15.53 -31.02
C SER A 189 14.73 16.49 -30.97
N MET A 190 14.35 17.01 -29.82
CA MET A 190 13.26 18.00 -29.71
C MET A 190 13.73 19.44 -29.95
N THR A 191 15.03 19.74 -29.86
CA THR A 191 15.60 21.08 -29.94
C THR A 191 16.41 21.34 -31.23
N GLU A 192 16.79 20.27 -31.93
CA GLU A 192 17.56 20.35 -33.19
C GLU A 192 16.66 20.78 -34.34
N GLU A 193 17.31 21.34 -35.40
CA GLU A 193 16.64 21.65 -36.65
C GLU A 193 16.56 20.45 -37.57
N TYR A 194 15.47 20.37 -38.29
CA TYR A 194 15.18 19.31 -39.26
C TYR A 194 15.05 19.87 -40.68
N ASP A 195 15.34 19.04 -41.68
CA ASP A 195 15.23 19.42 -43.09
C ASP A 195 13.78 19.65 -43.55
N GLN A 196 12.81 19.19 -42.75
CA GLN A 196 11.38 19.39 -42.95
C GLN A 196 10.93 20.67 -42.23
N THR A 197 10.30 21.55 -42.95
CA THR A 197 9.59 22.69 -42.34
C THR A 197 8.25 22.22 -41.80
N LEU A 198 8.00 22.49 -40.55
CA LEU A 198 6.73 22.27 -39.87
C LEU A 198 5.82 23.50 -40.00
N ILE A 199 4.81 23.61 -39.19
CA ILE A 199 3.87 24.70 -39.10
C ILE A 199 4.63 26.07 -39.16
N SER A 200 4.16 26.99 -39.99
CA SER A 200 4.70 28.36 -40.12
C SER A 200 6.20 28.45 -40.38
N SER A 201 6.72 27.53 -41.17
CA SER A 201 8.16 27.49 -41.54
C SER A 201 9.12 27.23 -40.39
N VAL A 202 8.65 26.64 -39.31
CA VAL A 202 9.45 26.22 -38.14
C VAL A 202 10.11 24.89 -38.40
N SER A 203 11.42 24.79 -38.14
CA SER A 203 12.20 23.56 -38.33
C SER A 203 12.50 22.80 -37.06
N LYS A 204 12.20 23.39 -35.88
CA LYS A 204 12.44 22.80 -34.53
C LYS A 204 11.17 22.27 -33.94
N PRO A 205 11.13 20.99 -33.52
CA PRO A 205 9.95 20.35 -32.92
C PRO A 205 9.33 21.14 -31.76
N LEU A 206 10.12 21.57 -30.77
CA LEU A 206 9.61 22.33 -29.63
C LEU A 206 8.94 23.65 -30.02
N GLU A 207 9.52 24.39 -30.94
CA GLU A 207 8.93 25.65 -31.40
C GLU A 207 7.65 25.44 -32.21
N ALA A 208 7.58 24.34 -32.97
CA ALA A 208 6.35 23.95 -33.65
C ALA A 208 5.24 23.56 -32.69
N ILE A 209 5.57 22.78 -31.66
CA ILE A 209 4.64 22.42 -30.58
C ILE A 209 4.14 23.68 -29.88
N LYS A 210 5.02 24.57 -29.51
CA LYS A 210 4.69 25.86 -28.87
C LYS A 210 3.70 26.67 -29.71
N ALA A 211 3.89 26.70 -31.04
CA ALA A 211 3.02 27.44 -31.95
C ALA A 211 1.55 26.89 -31.93
N THR A 212 1.31 25.64 -31.50
CA THR A 212 -0.03 25.08 -31.35
C THR A 212 -0.77 25.57 -30.11
N ARG A 213 -0.14 26.34 -29.23
CA ARG A 213 -0.72 26.81 -27.96
C ARG A 213 -1.33 25.66 -27.13
N PRO A 214 -0.56 24.64 -26.80
CA PRO A 214 -1.10 23.41 -26.21
C PRO A 214 -1.59 23.61 -24.78
N ILE A 215 -2.56 22.77 -24.38
CA ILE A 215 -2.92 22.55 -22.99
C ILE A 215 -2.10 21.36 -22.50
N LEU A 216 -1.37 21.56 -21.41
CA LEU A 216 -0.52 20.49 -20.84
C LEU A 216 -1.21 19.79 -19.69
N MET A 217 -1.09 18.47 -19.65
CA MET A 217 -1.53 17.61 -18.57
C MET A 217 -0.33 16.87 -18.00
N ILE A 218 -0.01 17.08 -16.74
CA ILE A 218 1.12 16.45 -16.07
C ILE A 218 0.58 15.39 -15.14
N ASP A 219 0.91 14.13 -15.39
CA ASP A 219 0.65 13.02 -14.46
C ASP A 219 1.85 12.81 -13.53
N GLU A 220 1.60 12.56 -12.24
CA GLU A 220 2.59 12.43 -11.16
C GLU A 220 3.51 13.66 -11.03
N PRO A 221 2.96 14.85 -10.69
CA PRO A 221 3.68 16.13 -10.66
C PRO A 221 4.87 16.17 -9.70
N HIS A 222 4.90 15.29 -8.68
CA HIS A 222 6.04 15.21 -7.74
C HIS A 222 7.38 14.88 -8.41
N ARG A 223 7.34 14.32 -9.63
CA ARG A 223 8.53 14.02 -10.44
C ARG A 223 9.01 15.23 -11.26
N PHE A 224 8.17 16.24 -11.43
CA PHE A 224 8.44 17.45 -12.22
C PHE A 224 8.58 18.67 -11.29
N LYS A 225 9.65 18.69 -10.49
CA LYS A 225 9.97 19.83 -9.63
C LYS A 225 10.25 21.06 -10.47
N ARG A 226 9.92 22.25 -10.00
CA ARG A 226 10.09 23.53 -10.75
C ARG A 226 11.53 23.82 -11.16
N ASP A 227 12.50 23.38 -10.37
CA ASP A 227 13.93 23.51 -10.64
C ASP A 227 14.48 22.41 -11.57
N SER A 228 13.66 21.43 -11.97
CA SER A 228 14.10 20.36 -12.87
C SER A 228 14.19 20.83 -14.32
N LYS A 229 15.15 20.26 -15.08
CA LYS A 229 15.29 20.50 -16.51
C LYS A 229 14.02 20.17 -17.29
N ALA A 230 13.30 19.14 -16.88
CA ALA A 230 12.05 18.74 -17.50
C ALA A 230 10.95 19.80 -17.31
N PHE A 231 10.79 20.35 -16.11
CA PHE A 231 9.81 21.41 -15.88
C PHE A 231 10.16 22.71 -16.61
N GLN A 232 11.44 23.09 -16.64
CA GLN A 232 11.91 24.22 -17.42
C GLN A 232 11.64 24.05 -18.94
N ALA A 233 11.82 22.83 -19.48
CA ALA A 233 11.49 22.54 -20.86
C ALA A 233 9.96 22.65 -21.12
N ILE A 234 9.14 22.24 -20.14
CA ILE A 234 7.68 22.41 -20.17
C ILE A 234 7.30 23.89 -20.19
N GLU A 235 7.89 24.72 -19.32
CA GLU A 235 7.65 26.17 -19.30
C GLU A 235 8.08 26.87 -20.59
N ASN A 236 9.16 26.40 -21.21
CA ASN A 236 9.63 26.94 -22.52
C ASN A 236 8.65 26.70 -23.67
N LEU A 237 7.75 25.70 -23.57
CA LEU A 237 6.64 25.53 -24.50
C LEU A 237 5.61 26.67 -24.42
N LYS A 238 5.67 27.52 -23.39
CA LYS A 238 4.68 28.58 -23.10
C LYS A 238 3.23 28.10 -23.22
N PRO A 239 2.86 27.04 -22.45
CA PRO A 239 1.50 26.51 -22.52
C PRO A 239 0.50 27.53 -22.01
N GLN A 240 -0.70 27.55 -22.58
CA GLN A 240 -1.78 28.39 -22.09
C GLN A 240 -2.27 27.97 -20.72
N LEU A 241 -2.30 26.65 -20.46
CA LEU A 241 -2.76 26.04 -19.23
C LEU A 241 -1.95 24.79 -18.95
N ILE A 242 -1.62 24.58 -17.71
CA ILE A 242 -1.02 23.37 -17.17
C ILE A 242 -1.99 22.77 -16.13
N LEU A 243 -2.46 21.56 -16.35
CA LEU A 243 -3.25 20.78 -15.42
C LEU A 243 -2.35 19.71 -14.79
N ARG A 244 -2.15 19.75 -13.47
CA ARG A 244 -1.32 18.77 -12.77
C ARG A 244 -2.20 17.80 -11.99
N PHE A 245 -2.11 16.49 -12.32
CA PHE A 245 -2.87 15.41 -11.70
C PHE A 245 -1.95 14.52 -10.88
N GLY A 246 -2.16 14.42 -9.58
CA GLY A 246 -1.32 13.58 -8.73
C GLY A 246 -1.94 13.25 -7.39
N ALA A 247 -1.48 12.16 -6.77
CA ALA A 247 -1.72 11.91 -5.35
C ALA A 247 -0.71 12.70 -4.49
N THR A 248 0.51 12.86 -5.01
CA THR A 248 1.62 13.53 -4.34
C THR A 248 2.12 14.69 -5.20
N PHE A 249 2.43 15.80 -4.53
CA PHE A 249 3.01 17.01 -5.16
C PHE A 249 4.41 17.26 -4.63
N PRO A 250 5.27 18.00 -5.38
CA PRO A 250 6.61 18.36 -4.93
C PRO A 250 6.56 19.16 -3.63
N GLU A 251 7.67 19.19 -2.93
CA GLU A 251 7.87 20.05 -1.77
C GLU A 251 8.82 21.19 -2.11
N ILE A 252 8.46 22.37 -1.65
CA ILE A 252 9.28 23.60 -1.76
C ILE A 252 9.65 24.10 -0.36
N LYS A 253 10.87 24.57 -0.22
CA LYS A 253 11.32 25.23 1.00
C LYS A 253 11.01 26.72 0.93
N ILE A 254 10.28 27.22 1.91
CA ILE A 254 9.95 28.63 2.06
C ILE A 254 10.77 29.20 3.21
N GLY A 255 11.45 30.31 2.99
CA GLY A 255 12.33 30.95 3.97
C GLY A 255 13.80 30.51 3.84
N LYS A 256 14.66 31.10 4.66
CA LYS A 256 16.11 30.81 4.70
C LYS A 256 16.57 30.45 6.11
N GLY A 257 17.61 29.62 6.20
CA GLY A 257 18.21 29.23 7.47
C GLY A 257 17.33 28.36 8.36
N LYS A 258 17.37 28.56 9.68
CA LYS A 258 16.65 27.75 10.67
C LYS A 258 15.12 27.95 10.68
N SER A 259 14.63 29.01 10.05
CA SER A 259 13.20 29.31 9.92
C SER A 259 12.60 28.82 8.59
N ALA A 260 13.35 28.06 7.79
CA ALA A 260 12.84 27.48 6.55
C ALA A 260 11.79 26.41 6.87
N THR A 261 10.60 26.57 6.32
CA THR A 261 9.50 25.60 6.38
C THR A 261 9.38 24.88 5.05
N THR A 262 8.94 23.62 5.08
CA THR A 262 8.66 22.83 3.87
C THR A 262 7.15 22.85 3.62
N GLN A 263 6.75 23.19 2.40
CA GLN A 263 5.35 23.22 1.97
C GLN A 263 5.18 22.47 0.66
N LYS A 264 3.99 21.89 0.43
CA LYS A 264 3.64 21.30 -0.87
C LYS A 264 3.53 22.38 -1.94
N ASP A 265 4.06 22.10 -3.13
CA ASP A 265 4.07 23.02 -4.27
C ASP A 265 2.74 23.01 -5.02
N TYR A 266 1.70 23.55 -4.40
CA TYR A 266 0.45 23.82 -5.11
C TYR A 266 0.50 25.24 -5.73
N SER A 267 -0.04 25.37 -6.97
CA SER A 267 -0.31 26.67 -7.59
C SER A 267 -1.76 27.08 -7.37
N ASN A 268 -2.70 26.27 -7.87
CA ASN A 268 -4.14 26.48 -7.68
C ASN A 268 -4.79 25.09 -7.52
N LEU A 269 -4.89 24.61 -6.29
CA LEU A 269 -5.52 23.33 -5.97
C LEU A 269 -7.05 23.49 -5.99
N VAL A 270 -7.68 23.12 -7.10
CA VAL A 270 -9.14 23.25 -7.28
C VAL A 270 -9.92 22.04 -6.82
N TYR A 271 -9.27 20.91 -6.69
CA TYR A 271 -9.87 19.66 -6.21
C TYR A 271 -8.88 18.86 -5.38
N ASP A 272 -9.30 18.42 -4.19
CA ASP A 272 -8.51 17.61 -3.26
C ASP A 272 -9.32 16.39 -2.84
N LEU A 273 -8.99 15.22 -3.41
CA LEU A 273 -9.41 13.91 -2.93
C LEU A 273 -8.20 13.24 -2.29
N ASN A 274 -8.02 13.49 -1.03
CA ASN A 274 -6.90 12.97 -0.27
C ASN A 274 -7.07 11.50 0.13
N ALA A 275 -6.00 10.91 0.68
CA ALA A 275 -6.00 9.51 1.07
C ALA A 275 -7.02 9.21 2.18
N VAL A 276 -7.20 10.12 3.16
CA VAL A 276 -8.17 9.96 4.25
C VAL A 276 -9.58 9.78 3.71
N GLU A 277 -10.00 10.68 2.83
CA GLU A 277 -11.31 10.61 2.20
C GLU A 277 -11.47 9.36 1.35
N SER A 278 -10.45 9.02 0.56
CA SER A 278 -10.48 7.85 -0.31
C SER A 278 -10.67 6.55 0.46
N PHE A 279 -10.00 6.39 1.61
CA PHE A 279 -10.17 5.23 2.49
C PHE A 279 -11.51 5.24 3.21
N ASN A 280 -11.91 6.38 3.78
CA ASN A 280 -13.14 6.48 4.57
C ASN A 280 -14.40 6.33 3.73
N GLN A 281 -14.39 6.83 2.50
CA GLN A 281 -15.48 6.67 1.54
C GLN A 281 -15.47 5.29 0.84
N GLY A 282 -14.46 4.44 1.08
CA GLY A 282 -14.37 3.13 0.45
C GLY A 282 -14.10 3.20 -1.06
N LEU A 283 -13.47 4.26 -1.55
CA LEU A 283 -13.10 4.40 -2.97
C LEU A 283 -11.90 3.53 -3.35
N VAL A 284 -11.17 3.06 -2.34
CA VAL A 284 -10.02 2.17 -2.44
C VAL A 284 -10.18 1.01 -1.47
N LYS A 285 -9.43 -0.09 -1.70
CA LYS A 285 -9.37 -1.22 -0.75
C LYS A 285 -8.80 -0.77 0.58
N ALA A 286 -9.34 -1.29 1.68
CA ALA A 286 -8.72 -1.22 2.99
C ALA A 286 -7.44 -2.06 3.04
N VAL A 287 -6.54 -1.80 3.99
CA VAL A 287 -5.23 -2.46 4.07
C VAL A 287 -5.09 -3.23 5.39
N ASP A 288 -4.70 -4.49 5.28
CA ASP A 288 -4.24 -5.31 6.40
C ASP A 288 -2.76 -5.62 6.20
N ALA A 289 -1.91 -5.05 7.03
CA ALA A 289 -0.49 -5.36 7.01
C ALA A 289 -0.18 -6.56 7.89
N PHE A 290 0.65 -7.46 7.38
CA PHE A 290 1.10 -8.67 8.07
C PHE A 290 2.62 -8.74 8.06
N TYR A 291 3.21 -9.21 9.14
CA TYR A 291 4.64 -9.52 9.23
C TYR A 291 4.83 -10.75 10.11
N PRO A 292 5.79 -11.63 9.78
CA PRO A 292 6.16 -12.72 10.67
C PRO A 292 6.72 -12.17 11.98
N GLU A 293 6.23 -12.64 13.13
CA GLU A 293 6.79 -12.25 14.42
C GLU A 293 8.14 -12.95 14.59
N ILE A 294 9.17 -12.16 14.83
CA ILE A 294 10.49 -12.67 15.21
C ILE A 294 10.63 -12.45 16.73
N HIS A 295 10.74 -13.54 17.46
CA HIS A 295 11.20 -13.48 18.85
C HIS A 295 12.71 -13.23 18.84
N SER A 296 13.12 -11.99 18.57
CA SER A 296 14.51 -11.57 18.67
C SER A 296 14.67 -10.72 19.92
N ASP A 297 15.68 -11.06 20.73
CA ASP A 297 16.11 -10.17 21.80
C ASP A 297 16.47 -8.82 21.21
N GLU A 298 16.14 -7.73 21.92
CA GLU A 298 16.43 -6.35 21.45
C GLU A 298 17.93 -6.12 21.16
N HIS A 299 18.82 -6.99 21.67
CA HIS A 299 20.25 -6.92 21.50
C HIS A 299 20.76 -7.33 20.11
N GLU A 300 19.95 -7.97 19.27
CA GLU A 300 20.36 -8.43 17.93
C GLU A 300 20.08 -7.43 16.79
N LYS A 301 19.73 -6.19 17.11
CA LYS A 301 19.47 -5.15 16.10
C LYS A 301 20.68 -4.25 15.85
N TYR A 302 20.89 -3.92 14.58
CA TYR A 302 21.79 -2.86 14.18
C TYR A 302 20.99 -1.60 13.83
N THR A 303 21.52 -0.43 14.18
CA THR A 303 20.89 0.85 13.78
C THR A 303 21.80 1.58 12.82
N VAL A 304 21.25 2.06 11.72
CA VAL A 304 21.97 2.89 10.74
C VAL A 304 22.22 4.26 11.36
N LYS A 305 23.46 4.54 11.74
CA LYS A 305 23.88 5.85 12.26
C LYS A 305 24.01 6.86 11.13
N SER A 306 24.61 6.44 10.01
CA SER A 306 24.72 7.22 8.78
C SER A 306 24.94 6.32 7.57
N ALA A 307 24.44 6.74 6.42
CA ALA A 307 24.73 6.13 5.13
C ALA A 307 25.04 7.23 4.10
N THR A 308 26.18 7.13 3.45
CA THR A 308 26.63 8.01 2.37
C THR A 308 26.76 7.21 1.07
N THR A 309 27.17 7.82 -0.01
CA THR A 309 27.42 7.12 -1.29
C THR A 309 28.56 6.10 -1.22
N SER A 310 29.47 6.23 -0.26
CA SER A 310 30.69 5.41 -0.16
C SER A 310 30.89 4.73 1.20
N LYS A 311 30.14 5.11 2.23
CA LYS A 311 30.34 4.62 3.60
C LYS A 311 29.03 4.46 4.34
N LEU A 312 28.87 3.32 5.01
CA LEU A 312 27.80 2.98 5.94
C LEU A 312 28.37 2.89 7.35
N THR A 313 27.68 3.48 8.31
CA THR A 313 27.99 3.34 9.73
C THR A 313 26.80 2.70 10.44
N LEU A 314 27.00 1.53 11.03
CA LEU A 314 26.04 0.80 11.84
C LEU A 314 26.43 0.84 13.32
N THR A 315 25.44 0.83 14.22
CA THR A 315 25.65 0.69 15.66
C THR A 315 24.88 -0.52 16.20
N LYS A 316 25.53 -1.34 17.05
CA LYS A 316 24.92 -2.43 17.81
C LYS A 316 25.26 -2.23 19.29
N GLY A 317 24.32 -1.73 20.08
CA GLY A 317 24.61 -1.25 21.42
C GLY A 317 25.63 -0.11 21.42
N ALA A 318 26.73 -0.27 22.16
CA ALA A 318 27.82 0.69 22.20
C ALA A 318 28.87 0.49 21.09
N LYS A 319 28.78 -0.58 20.30
CA LYS A 319 29.74 -0.87 19.22
C LYS A 319 29.31 -0.21 17.91
N GLU A 320 30.29 0.34 17.20
CA GLU A 320 30.12 0.99 15.91
C GLU A 320 30.88 0.20 14.82
N PHE A 321 30.26 0.04 13.67
CA PHE A 321 30.78 -0.69 12.52
C PHE A 321 30.78 0.24 11.32
N GLU A 322 31.95 0.47 10.75
CA GLU A 322 32.14 1.24 9.53
C GLU A 322 32.35 0.28 8.36
N ILE A 323 31.60 0.46 7.30
CA ILE A 323 31.56 -0.44 6.14
C ILE A 323 31.66 0.43 4.89
N LEU A 324 32.65 0.18 4.07
CA LEU A 324 32.84 0.90 2.80
C LEU A 324 32.00 0.26 1.68
N ALA A 325 31.75 1.01 0.62
CA ALA A 325 31.09 0.48 -0.56
C ALA A 325 31.89 -0.69 -1.14
N GLY A 326 31.23 -1.83 -1.37
CA GLY A 326 31.81 -3.10 -1.78
C GLY A 326 32.17 -4.05 -0.63
N GLU A 327 32.13 -3.60 0.62
CA GLU A 327 32.42 -4.46 1.78
C GLU A 327 31.16 -5.16 2.31
N SER A 328 31.37 -6.32 2.93
CA SER A 328 30.32 -7.11 3.55
C SER A 328 29.87 -6.53 4.89
N LEU A 329 28.59 -6.70 5.21
CA LEU A 329 28.05 -6.43 6.54
C LEU A 329 28.68 -7.36 7.59
N PRO A 330 28.53 -7.05 8.90
CA PRO A 330 28.99 -7.94 9.97
C PRO A 330 28.52 -9.38 9.77
N SER A 331 29.33 -10.35 10.25
CA SER A 331 29.12 -11.79 10.05
C SER A 331 27.78 -12.33 10.57
N ASP A 332 27.09 -11.56 11.42
CA ASP A 332 25.75 -11.89 11.92
C ASP A 332 24.70 -11.86 10.78
N PHE A 333 24.98 -11.12 9.70
CA PHE A 333 24.14 -11.09 8.51
C PHE A 333 24.50 -12.25 7.58
N GLU A 334 23.73 -13.32 7.62
CA GLU A 334 23.95 -14.46 6.72
C GLU A 334 23.61 -14.08 5.26
N GLY A 335 24.25 -14.75 4.32
CA GLY A 335 24.04 -14.53 2.89
C GLY A 335 24.99 -13.55 2.23
N GLY A 336 26.04 -13.08 2.95
CA GLY A 336 27.10 -12.24 2.37
C GLY A 336 26.59 -10.90 1.83
N LEU A 337 25.67 -10.26 2.54
CA LEU A 337 25.19 -8.92 2.19
C LEU A 337 26.34 -7.92 2.18
N THR A 338 26.47 -7.16 1.08
CA THR A 338 27.45 -6.09 0.91
C THR A 338 26.78 -4.73 0.85
N PHE A 339 27.50 -3.70 1.28
CA PHE A 339 27.06 -2.33 1.09
C PHE A 339 27.50 -1.86 -0.29
N GLU A 340 26.58 -1.68 -1.23
CA GLU A 340 26.89 -1.22 -2.59
C GLU A 340 27.07 0.30 -2.67
N GLY A 341 26.55 1.05 -1.70
CA GLY A 341 26.63 2.51 -1.69
C GLY A 341 25.87 3.17 -2.82
N GLY A 342 26.54 4.04 -3.58
CA GLY A 342 25.96 4.77 -4.71
C GLY A 342 24.90 5.79 -4.30
N ARG A 343 24.17 6.37 -5.26
CA ARG A 343 23.13 7.37 -4.99
C ARG A 343 21.99 6.82 -4.13
N ALA A 344 21.67 5.55 -4.27
CA ALA A 344 20.63 4.85 -3.51
C ALA A 344 21.08 4.48 -2.09
N LYS A 345 22.40 4.52 -1.79
CA LYS A 345 22.97 4.10 -0.50
C LYS A 345 22.49 2.70 -0.11
N ALA A 346 22.51 1.76 -1.04
CA ALA A 346 21.84 0.48 -0.92
C ALA A 346 22.76 -0.66 -0.51
N LEU A 347 22.18 -1.71 0.07
CA LEU A 347 22.81 -3.02 0.20
C LEU A 347 22.66 -3.83 -1.10
N SER A 348 23.44 -4.90 -1.24
CA SER A 348 23.33 -5.84 -2.37
C SER A 348 21.94 -6.48 -2.52
N SER A 349 21.18 -6.55 -1.43
CA SER A 349 19.75 -6.92 -1.45
C SER A 349 18.84 -5.86 -2.08
N GLY A 350 19.36 -4.69 -2.43
CA GLY A 350 18.58 -3.55 -2.92
C GLY A 350 17.90 -2.73 -1.80
N LEU A 351 18.20 -3.01 -0.53
CA LEU A 351 17.71 -2.22 0.59
C LEU A 351 18.40 -0.86 0.61
N GLU A 352 17.64 0.20 0.40
CA GLU A 352 18.10 1.59 0.55
C GLU A 352 18.16 1.95 2.05
N LEU A 353 19.28 2.52 2.50
CA LEU A 353 19.55 2.76 3.90
C LEU A 353 19.33 4.24 4.27
N GLU A 354 18.57 4.45 5.35
CA GLU A 354 18.32 5.75 5.94
C GLU A 354 18.80 5.81 7.41
N LYS A 355 19.18 7.01 7.86
CA LYS A 355 19.59 7.22 9.25
C LYS A 355 18.46 6.87 10.22
N GLY A 356 18.79 6.09 11.25
CA GLY A 356 17.83 5.61 12.26
C GLY A 356 17.15 4.29 11.92
N MET A 357 17.34 3.76 10.71
CA MET A 357 16.79 2.47 10.28
C MET A 357 17.36 1.32 11.12
N LYS A 358 16.51 0.38 11.50
CA LYS A 358 16.90 -0.81 12.26
C LYS A 358 17.04 -2.00 11.31
N LEU A 359 18.18 -2.65 11.37
CA LEU A 359 18.49 -3.86 10.60
C LEU A 359 18.55 -5.06 11.55
N PHE A 360 17.85 -6.11 11.19
CA PHE A 360 17.82 -7.36 11.97
C PHE A 360 18.53 -8.45 11.16
N PRO A 361 19.66 -9.01 11.63
CA PRO A 361 20.39 -10.05 10.89
C PRO A 361 19.51 -11.24 10.47
N LYS A 362 18.60 -11.68 11.34
CA LYS A 362 17.69 -12.81 11.08
C LYS A 362 16.69 -12.57 9.94
N THR A 363 16.39 -11.33 9.58
CA THR A 363 15.44 -11.05 8.47
C THR A 363 16.06 -11.23 7.10
N SER A 364 17.39 -11.28 7.00
CA SER A 364 18.11 -11.56 5.76
C SER A 364 18.20 -13.06 5.42
N HIS A 365 17.75 -13.93 6.31
CA HIS A 365 17.78 -15.38 6.13
C HIS A 365 16.82 -15.89 5.04
N ALA A 366 17.23 -16.81 4.22
CA ALA A 366 16.37 -17.50 3.26
C ALA A 366 15.15 -18.17 3.93
N SER A 367 15.32 -18.69 5.13
CA SER A 367 14.23 -19.27 5.94
C SER A 367 13.17 -18.23 6.33
N TYR A 368 13.57 -16.97 6.61
CA TYR A 368 12.62 -15.91 6.91
C TYR A 368 11.81 -15.51 5.67
N GLN A 369 12.49 -15.37 4.52
CA GLN A 369 11.84 -15.10 3.25
C GLN A 369 10.87 -16.24 2.85
N GLU A 370 11.23 -17.50 3.15
CA GLU A 370 10.33 -18.64 2.97
C GLU A 370 9.07 -18.53 3.84
N ILE A 371 9.18 -18.08 5.09
CA ILE A 371 8.03 -17.81 5.96
C ILE A 371 7.15 -16.71 5.36
N MET A 372 7.73 -15.61 4.86
CA MET A 372 6.99 -14.53 4.23
C MET A 372 6.23 -15.02 2.98
N ILE A 373 6.88 -15.84 2.13
CA ILE A 373 6.25 -16.44 0.95
C ILE A 373 5.09 -17.35 1.38
N SER A 374 5.31 -18.20 2.39
CA SER A 374 4.26 -19.07 2.93
C SER A 374 3.06 -18.28 3.44
N GLN A 375 3.30 -17.20 4.19
CA GLN A 375 2.24 -16.31 4.70
C GLN A 375 1.50 -15.60 3.55
N ALA A 376 2.22 -15.16 2.53
CA ALA A 376 1.62 -14.56 1.34
C ALA A 376 0.71 -15.53 0.59
N LEU A 377 1.14 -16.79 0.45
CA LEU A 377 0.34 -17.85 -0.16
C LEU A 377 -0.90 -18.19 0.69
N ASP A 378 -0.78 -18.23 2.02
CA ASP A 378 -1.93 -18.41 2.91
C ASP A 378 -2.96 -17.30 2.72
N LYS A 379 -2.51 -16.03 2.69
CA LYS A 379 -3.38 -14.89 2.46
C LYS A 379 -3.96 -14.88 1.05
N HIS A 380 -3.21 -15.34 0.06
CA HIS A 380 -3.73 -15.48 -1.30
C HIS A 380 -4.88 -16.46 -1.37
N PHE A 381 -4.72 -17.69 -0.88
CA PHE A 381 -5.78 -18.71 -0.94
C PHE A 381 -6.99 -18.37 -0.08
N GLU A 382 -6.78 -17.67 1.05
CA GLU A 382 -7.85 -17.12 1.86
C GLU A 382 -8.69 -16.11 1.02
N LYS A 383 -8.02 -15.12 0.40
CA LYS A 383 -8.67 -14.12 -0.44
C LYS A 383 -9.24 -14.69 -1.74
N GLU A 384 -8.56 -15.65 -2.37
CA GLU A 384 -9.03 -16.28 -3.60
C GLU A 384 -10.34 -17.02 -3.35
N ARG A 385 -10.45 -17.76 -2.23
CA ARG A 385 -11.68 -18.43 -1.86
C ARG A 385 -12.81 -17.46 -1.51
N GLU A 386 -12.51 -16.41 -0.72
CA GLU A 386 -13.47 -15.34 -0.42
C GLU A 386 -14.01 -14.69 -1.71
N ASN A 387 -13.13 -14.36 -2.64
CA ASN A 387 -13.45 -13.73 -3.92
C ASN A 387 -14.13 -14.68 -4.92
N TRP A 388 -13.95 -15.99 -4.77
CA TRP A 388 -14.64 -16.99 -5.59
C TRP A 388 -16.07 -17.20 -5.14
N VAL A 389 -16.28 -17.37 -3.84
CA VAL A 389 -17.59 -17.74 -3.27
C VAL A 389 -18.45 -16.52 -3.00
N ARG A 390 -17.88 -15.43 -2.50
CA ARG A 390 -18.55 -14.16 -2.18
C ARG A 390 -19.87 -14.35 -1.42
N GLU A 391 -19.84 -15.09 -0.34
CA GLU A 391 -21.03 -15.54 0.44
C GLU A 391 -22.01 -14.40 0.81
N ASN A 392 -21.53 -13.15 0.93
CA ASN A 392 -22.33 -12.00 1.34
C ASN A 392 -22.92 -11.20 0.15
N ALA A 393 -22.61 -11.56 -1.09
CA ALA A 393 -22.98 -10.80 -2.29
C ALA A 393 -24.26 -11.30 -3.00
N GLY A 394 -25.07 -12.16 -2.35
CA GLY A 394 -26.30 -12.71 -2.90
C GLY A 394 -26.18 -14.13 -3.45
N GLU A 395 -27.20 -14.60 -4.16
CA GLU A 395 -27.18 -15.92 -4.79
C GLU A 395 -26.34 -15.87 -6.09
N ASN A 396 -25.36 -16.78 -6.20
CA ASN A 396 -24.46 -16.90 -7.36
C ASN A 396 -23.77 -15.59 -7.80
N PRO A 397 -23.04 -14.90 -6.91
CA PRO A 397 -22.38 -13.66 -7.29
C PRO A 397 -21.27 -13.92 -8.32
N ALA A 398 -21.04 -12.95 -9.21
CA ALA A 398 -19.94 -13.01 -10.15
C ALA A 398 -18.57 -13.05 -9.40
N LYS A 399 -17.69 -13.94 -9.85
CA LYS A 399 -16.40 -14.24 -9.20
C LYS A 399 -15.38 -13.15 -9.45
N ILE A 400 -14.43 -13.02 -8.54
CA ILE A 400 -13.28 -12.11 -8.67
C ILE A 400 -12.00 -12.92 -8.71
N LYS A 401 -11.24 -12.80 -9.79
CA LYS A 401 -9.93 -13.45 -9.88
C LYS A 401 -8.92 -12.72 -9.02
N THR A 402 -8.33 -13.43 -8.07
CA THR A 402 -7.36 -12.87 -7.11
C THR A 402 -5.95 -12.93 -7.67
N LEU A 403 -5.22 -11.82 -7.61
CA LEU A 403 -3.82 -11.71 -7.98
C LEU A 403 -2.96 -11.38 -6.77
N SER A 404 -1.73 -11.93 -6.77
CA SER A 404 -0.70 -11.61 -5.79
C SER A 404 0.54 -11.05 -6.47
N LEU A 405 1.10 -9.96 -5.90
CA LEU A 405 2.31 -9.31 -6.38
C LEU A 405 3.44 -9.48 -5.38
N PHE A 406 4.57 -10.02 -5.84
CA PHE A 406 5.76 -10.25 -5.05
C PHE A 406 6.87 -9.31 -5.50
N PHE A 407 7.33 -8.44 -4.60
CA PHE A 407 8.51 -7.62 -4.81
C PHE A 407 9.74 -8.34 -4.28
N ILE A 408 10.71 -8.58 -5.16
CA ILE A 408 11.91 -9.37 -4.88
C ILE A 408 13.19 -8.53 -5.00
N ASP A 409 14.25 -8.99 -4.37
CA ASP A 409 15.57 -8.32 -4.34
C ASP A 409 16.44 -8.70 -5.54
N SER A 410 16.39 -9.96 -5.99
CA SER A 410 17.26 -10.50 -7.02
C SER A 410 16.49 -11.15 -8.17
N ILE A 411 16.75 -10.67 -9.40
CA ILE A 411 16.18 -11.25 -10.61
C ILE A 411 16.73 -12.67 -10.82
N SER A 412 18.02 -12.89 -10.55
CA SER A 412 18.67 -14.18 -10.72
C SER A 412 18.10 -15.27 -9.80
N SER A 413 17.64 -14.89 -8.59
CA SER A 413 17.02 -15.85 -7.66
C SER A 413 15.69 -16.42 -8.19
N TYR A 414 15.04 -15.72 -9.13
CA TYR A 414 13.81 -16.16 -9.79
C TYR A 414 14.03 -16.69 -11.21
N ARG A 415 14.92 -16.08 -12.03
CA ARG A 415 15.11 -16.43 -13.45
C ARG A 415 16.04 -17.61 -13.69
N LYS A 416 17.08 -17.81 -12.86
CA LYS A 416 17.99 -18.94 -13.01
C LYS A 416 17.29 -20.26 -12.67
N GLU A 417 17.67 -21.34 -13.34
CA GLU A 417 17.14 -22.68 -13.09
C GLU A 417 17.40 -23.16 -11.65
N ASP A 418 18.57 -22.83 -11.12
CA ASP A 418 18.98 -23.09 -9.73
C ASP A 418 18.56 -22.00 -8.74
N GLY A 419 17.74 -21.04 -9.18
CA GLY A 419 17.27 -19.92 -8.37
C GLY A 419 16.45 -20.39 -7.18
N TRP A 420 16.93 -20.11 -5.97
CA TRP A 420 16.30 -20.57 -4.73
C TRP A 420 14.86 -20.09 -4.58
N LEU A 421 14.56 -18.87 -5.02
CA LEU A 421 13.25 -18.24 -4.85
C LEU A 421 12.18 -18.97 -5.66
N LYS A 422 12.47 -19.27 -6.96
CA LYS A 422 11.52 -19.97 -7.82
C LYS A 422 11.23 -21.37 -7.29
N SER A 423 12.28 -22.15 -6.96
CA SER A 423 12.14 -23.51 -6.45
C SER A 423 11.41 -23.56 -5.11
N THR A 424 11.72 -22.64 -4.19
CA THR A 424 11.05 -22.51 -2.89
C THR A 424 9.58 -22.11 -3.07
N PHE A 425 9.30 -21.13 -3.91
CA PHE A 425 7.94 -20.71 -4.21
C PHE A 425 7.10 -21.85 -4.77
N GLU A 426 7.59 -22.55 -5.80
CA GLU A 426 6.88 -23.68 -6.41
C GLU A 426 6.63 -24.83 -5.42
N LYS A 427 7.61 -25.14 -4.57
CA LYS A 427 7.48 -26.15 -3.48
C LYS A 427 6.37 -25.77 -2.51
N LEU A 428 6.38 -24.52 -2.03
CA LEU A 428 5.36 -24.00 -1.11
C LEU A 428 3.98 -23.94 -1.78
N LEU A 429 3.92 -23.48 -3.03
CA LEU A 429 2.68 -23.44 -3.81
C LEU A 429 2.06 -24.82 -3.96
N ARG A 430 2.85 -25.85 -4.31
CA ARG A 430 2.37 -27.25 -4.38
C ARG A 430 1.79 -27.72 -3.06
N LYS A 431 2.45 -27.40 -1.94
CA LYS A 431 1.97 -27.75 -0.59
C LYS A 431 0.63 -27.08 -0.30
N LYS A 432 0.54 -25.76 -0.50
CA LYS A 432 -0.67 -24.98 -0.20
C LYS A 432 -1.84 -25.36 -1.12
N LEU A 433 -1.60 -25.66 -2.40
CA LEU A 433 -2.62 -26.17 -3.30
C LEU A 433 -3.19 -27.52 -2.84
N LYS A 434 -2.33 -28.46 -2.44
CA LYS A 434 -2.80 -29.76 -1.89
C LYS A 434 -3.66 -29.56 -0.65
N ASP A 435 -3.24 -28.68 0.26
CA ASP A 435 -3.98 -28.36 1.47
C ASP A 435 -5.34 -27.70 1.15
N ALA A 436 -5.37 -26.78 0.18
CA ALA A 436 -6.60 -26.12 -0.26
C ALA A 436 -7.57 -27.10 -0.94
N ILE A 437 -7.09 -27.94 -1.87
CA ILE A 437 -7.87 -28.95 -2.59
C ILE A 437 -8.52 -29.92 -1.61
N SER A 438 -7.78 -30.35 -0.58
CA SER A 438 -8.29 -31.30 0.42
C SER A 438 -9.47 -30.79 1.25
N LYS A 439 -9.59 -29.46 1.38
CA LYS A 439 -10.62 -28.79 2.21
C LYS A 439 -11.76 -28.20 1.37
N GLU A 440 -11.57 -28.11 0.04
CA GLU A 440 -12.51 -27.40 -0.83
C GLU A 440 -13.70 -28.27 -1.22
N THR A 441 -14.89 -27.71 -1.09
CA THR A 441 -16.18 -28.32 -1.41
C THR A 441 -16.81 -27.79 -2.70
N ASN A 442 -16.42 -26.58 -3.13
CA ASN A 442 -16.89 -26.00 -4.40
C ASN A 442 -16.20 -26.70 -5.57
N ILE A 443 -16.97 -27.40 -6.38
CA ILE A 443 -16.47 -28.28 -7.46
C ILE A 443 -15.68 -27.48 -8.49
N GLU A 444 -16.16 -26.32 -8.92
CA GLU A 444 -15.48 -25.53 -9.95
C GLU A 444 -14.19 -24.91 -9.43
N TYR A 445 -14.18 -24.41 -8.19
CA TYR A 445 -12.96 -23.89 -7.59
C TYR A 445 -11.94 -25.02 -7.36
N LYS A 446 -12.39 -26.18 -6.96
CA LYS A 446 -11.55 -27.37 -6.80
C LYS A 446 -10.88 -27.77 -8.14
N ASP A 447 -11.65 -27.80 -9.26
CA ASP A 447 -11.08 -28.06 -10.60
C ASP A 447 -10.00 -27.02 -10.98
N PHE A 448 -10.26 -25.73 -10.69
CA PHE A 448 -9.27 -24.67 -10.92
C PHE A 448 -7.99 -24.88 -10.10
N LEU A 449 -8.09 -25.31 -8.84
CA LEU A 449 -6.94 -25.61 -8.00
C LEU A 449 -6.21 -26.87 -8.46
N GLU A 450 -6.92 -27.91 -8.88
CA GLU A 450 -6.33 -29.16 -9.42
C GLU A 450 -5.58 -28.90 -10.74
N LYS A 451 -6.13 -28.10 -11.66
CA LYS A 451 -5.44 -27.66 -12.86
C LYS A 451 -4.20 -26.83 -12.52
N SER A 452 -4.26 -25.98 -11.50
CA SER A 452 -3.11 -25.22 -11.01
C SER A 452 -2.02 -26.14 -10.45
N LEU A 453 -2.38 -27.18 -9.70
CA LEU A 453 -1.44 -28.16 -9.16
C LEU A 453 -0.72 -28.95 -10.27
N GLY A 454 -1.44 -29.28 -11.36
CA GLY A 454 -0.88 -29.95 -12.54
C GLY A 454 0.05 -29.05 -13.37
N ASN A 455 -0.11 -27.72 -13.30
CA ASN A 455 0.60 -26.76 -14.14
C ASN A 455 1.18 -25.60 -13.32
N ILE A 456 2.02 -25.92 -12.35
CA ILE A 456 2.58 -24.94 -11.37
C ILE A 456 3.29 -23.78 -12.06
N THR A 457 4.07 -24.03 -13.09
CA THR A 457 4.83 -23.00 -13.83
C THR A 457 3.94 -22.01 -14.58
N GLU A 458 2.72 -22.40 -14.95
CA GLU A 458 1.75 -21.50 -15.57
C GLU A 458 1.07 -20.57 -14.52
N CYS A 459 1.14 -20.91 -13.21
CA CYS A 459 0.49 -20.14 -12.17
C CYS A 459 1.19 -18.82 -11.85
N HIS A 460 2.50 -18.70 -12.17
CA HIS A 460 3.30 -17.52 -11.85
C HIS A 460 4.04 -16.98 -13.06
N GLY A 461 4.52 -15.74 -12.95
CA GLY A 461 5.34 -15.10 -13.97
C GLY A 461 6.04 -13.86 -13.42
N GLY A 462 7.12 -13.44 -14.06
CA GLY A 462 7.91 -12.30 -13.65
C GLY A 462 7.98 -11.22 -14.73
N TYR A 463 8.03 -9.94 -14.31
CA TYR A 463 8.35 -8.82 -15.17
C TYR A 463 9.50 -8.00 -14.57
N PHE A 464 10.61 -7.91 -15.31
CA PHE A 464 11.83 -7.26 -14.89
C PHE A 464 12.34 -6.31 -15.99
N ALA A 465 13.14 -5.31 -15.62
CA ALA A 465 13.65 -4.30 -16.56
C ALA A 465 14.53 -4.92 -17.66
N GLU A 466 15.24 -5.98 -17.34
CA GLU A 466 16.10 -6.71 -18.29
C GLU A 466 15.29 -7.40 -19.38
N ASP A 467 14.07 -7.84 -19.07
CA ASP A 467 13.17 -8.50 -20.03
C ASP A 467 12.67 -7.52 -21.12
N ALA A 468 12.55 -6.22 -20.77
CA ALA A 468 12.08 -5.18 -21.70
C ALA A 468 13.06 -4.86 -22.85
N ALA A 469 14.30 -5.32 -22.74
CA ALA A 469 15.33 -5.10 -23.77
C ALA A 469 15.22 -6.03 -25.00
N GLY A 470 14.21 -6.92 -25.07
CA GLY A 470 13.93 -7.76 -26.22
C GLY A 470 14.93 -8.89 -26.46
N LYS A 471 15.74 -9.23 -25.47
CA LYS A 471 16.76 -10.30 -25.52
C LYS A 471 16.35 -11.60 -24.81
N GLY A 472 15.07 -11.68 -24.42
CA GLY A 472 14.55 -12.83 -23.67
C GLY A 472 14.04 -13.96 -24.56
N ASP A 473 13.99 -15.15 -23.99
CA ASP A 473 13.33 -16.35 -24.52
C ASP A 473 11.84 -16.04 -24.83
N GLU A 474 11.24 -16.73 -25.78
CA GLU A 474 9.83 -16.58 -26.17
C GLU A 474 8.88 -16.72 -24.97
N GLN A 475 9.21 -17.58 -24.02
CA GLN A 475 8.46 -17.75 -22.79
C GLN A 475 8.47 -16.48 -21.92
N ILE A 476 9.62 -15.80 -21.81
CA ILE A 476 9.76 -14.54 -21.07
C ILE A 476 8.94 -13.45 -21.76
N GLN A 477 8.96 -13.36 -23.09
CA GLN A 477 8.16 -12.39 -23.83
C GLN A 477 6.65 -12.61 -23.62
N ASN A 478 6.19 -13.86 -23.61
CA ASN A 478 4.81 -14.21 -23.31
C ASN A 478 4.40 -13.81 -21.88
N GLU A 479 5.28 -13.98 -20.89
CA GLU A 479 5.03 -13.52 -19.52
C GLU A 479 4.89 -11.99 -19.44
N VAL A 480 5.79 -11.27 -20.11
CA VAL A 480 5.79 -9.80 -20.17
C VAL A 480 4.52 -9.29 -20.84
N ASP A 481 4.14 -9.89 -21.96
CA ASP A 481 2.92 -9.49 -22.68
C ASP A 481 1.64 -9.76 -21.86
N ASP A 482 1.56 -10.90 -21.19
CA ASP A 482 0.44 -11.20 -20.29
C ASP A 482 0.33 -10.21 -19.13
N ILE A 483 1.46 -9.84 -18.53
CA ILE A 483 1.48 -8.94 -17.35
C ILE A 483 1.21 -7.49 -17.74
N LEU A 484 1.83 -6.98 -18.82
CA LEU A 484 1.76 -5.57 -19.20
C LEU A 484 0.63 -5.24 -20.17
N ARG A 485 0.48 -6.04 -21.23
CA ARG A 485 -0.38 -5.72 -22.38
C ARG A 485 -1.75 -6.32 -22.26
N ASN A 486 -1.85 -7.54 -21.71
CA ASN A 486 -3.10 -8.29 -21.63
C ASN A 486 -3.74 -8.27 -20.25
N LYS A 487 -3.88 -7.06 -19.66
CA LYS A 487 -4.49 -6.90 -18.33
C LYS A 487 -5.86 -7.60 -18.20
N ASN A 488 -6.68 -7.53 -19.25
CA ASN A 488 -8.00 -8.15 -19.29
C ASN A 488 -7.91 -9.68 -19.24
N ARG A 489 -6.91 -10.27 -19.91
CA ARG A 489 -6.67 -11.72 -19.85
C ARG A 489 -6.22 -12.13 -18.45
N LEU A 490 -5.37 -11.34 -17.81
CA LEU A 490 -4.87 -11.67 -16.48
C LEU A 490 -5.97 -11.71 -15.40
N ILE A 491 -7.04 -10.91 -15.54
CA ILE A 491 -8.18 -10.90 -14.62
C ILE A 491 -9.30 -11.88 -15.04
N SER A 492 -9.21 -12.51 -16.22
CA SER A 492 -10.17 -13.52 -16.67
C SER A 492 -9.82 -14.90 -16.12
N PHE A 493 -10.82 -15.71 -15.81
CA PHE A 493 -10.63 -17.10 -15.38
C PHE A 493 -10.35 -18.04 -16.55
N LYS A 494 -11.04 -17.82 -17.69
CA LYS A 494 -10.92 -18.70 -18.88
C LYS A 494 -10.63 -17.85 -20.11
N ASP A 495 -9.91 -18.43 -21.06
CA ASP A 495 -9.70 -17.84 -22.38
C ASP A 495 -10.92 -18.05 -23.29
N GLU A 496 -10.84 -17.56 -24.52
CA GLU A 496 -11.92 -17.67 -25.53
C GLU A 496 -12.23 -19.13 -25.90
N LYS A 497 -11.30 -20.06 -25.64
CA LYS A 497 -11.47 -21.51 -25.88
C LYS A 497 -11.97 -22.26 -24.65
N GLY A 498 -12.25 -21.56 -23.55
CA GLY A 498 -12.67 -22.13 -22.27
C GLY A 498 -11.56 -22.76 -21.42
N LYS A 499 -10.27 -22.61 -21.82
CA LYS A 499 -9.12 -23.09 -21.03
C LYS A 499 -8.90 -22.16 -19.86
N TRP A 500 -8.60 -22.73 -18.66
CA TRP A 500 -8.25 -21.98 -17.47
C TRP A 500 -6.99 -21.14 -17.67
N ILE A 501 -7.04 -19.86 -17.27
CA ILE A 501 -5.91 -18.94 -17.19
C ILE A 501 -5.39 -19.00 -15.78
N LEU A 502 -4.32 -19.77 -15.54
CA LEU A 502 -3.83 -20.12 -14.21
C LEU A 502 -2.93 -19.03 -13.59
N ARG A 503 -2.35 -18.12 -14.41
CA ARG A 503 -1.44 -17.07 -13.92
C ARG A 503 -2.12 -16.12 -12.96
N ARG A 504 -1.57 -16.03 -11.73
CA ARG A 504 -2.07 -15.16 -10.68
C ARG A 504 -1.02 -14.71 -9.65
N PHE A 505 0.19 -15.29 -9.70
CA PHE A 505 1.31 -14.88 -8.88
C PHE A 505 2.33 -14.15 -9.75
N LEU A 506 2.58 -12.88 -9.43
CA LEU A 506 3.40 -11.98 -10.24
C LEU A 506 4.63 -11.54 -9.46
N PHE A 507 5.80 -11.64 -10.10
CA PHE A 507 7.08 -11.26 -9.50
C PHE A 507 7.66 -10.03 -10.19
N SER A 508 8.19 -9.09 -9.42
CA SER A 508 8.83 -7.88 -9.93
C SER A 508 9.94 -7.39 -8.99
N LYS A 509 11.00 -6.81 -9.55
CA LYS A 509 12.03 -6.14 -8.76
C LYS A 509 11.72 -4.64 -8.61
N TRP A 510 11.66 -3.91 -9.72
CA TRP A 510 11.49 -2.45 -9.76
C TRP A 510 10.43 -1.99 -10.76
N THR A 511 10.20 -2.78 -11.79
CA THR A 511 9.47 -2.41 -13.01
C THR A 511 7.98 -2.17 -12.79
N LEU A 512 7.36 -2.87 -11.87
CA LEU A 512 5.94 -2.67 -11.54
C LEU A 512 5.68 -1.60 -10.46
N ARG A 513 6.70 -0.81 -10.09
CA ARG A 513 6.54 0.31 -9.13
C ARG A 513 5.71 1.45 -9.69
N GLU A 514 5.84 1.76 -10.99
CA GLU A 514 5.15 2.87 -11.62
C GLU A 514 4.42 2.39 -12.88
N GLY A 515 3.26 2.95 -13.16
CA GLY A 515 2.52 2.76 -14.41
C GLY A 515 1.74 1.45 -14.58
N TRP A 516 2.06 0.37 -13.86
CA TRP A 516 1.28 -0.86 -13.89
C TRP A 516 0.17 -0.81 -12.85
N ASP A 517 -1.03 -1.16 -13.29
CA ASP A 517 -2.22 -1.12 -12.46
C ASP A 517 -3.14 -2.29 -12.80
N ASN A 518 -3.44 -3.11 -11.83
CA ASN A 518 -4.43 -4.17 -11.98
C ASN A 518 -5.39 -4.11 -10.78
N PRO A 519 -6.71 -4.00 -11.00
CA PRO A 519 -7.69 -3.84 -9.92
C PRO A 519 -7.78 -5.07 -9.02
N ASN A 520 -7.43 -6.25 -9.53
CA ASN A 520 -7.61 -7.51 -8.83
C ASN A 520 -6.40 -7.98 -8.02
N VAL A 521 -5.46 -7.07 -7.71
CA VAL A 521 -4.40 -7.35 -6.74
C VAL A 521 -4.96 -7.29 -5.32
N PHE A 522 -4.90 -8.41 -4.60
CA PHE A 522 -5.38 -8.55 -3.22
C PHE A 522 -4.28 -8.88 -2.22
N VAL A 523 -3.13 -9.33 -2.71
CA VAL A 523 -1.98 -9.62 -1.88
C VAL A 523 -0.75 -8.95 -2.48
N ILE A 524 -0.01 -8.22 -1.67
CA ILE A 524 1.31 -7.71 -2.00
C ILE A 524 2.28 -8.26 -0.97
N ALA A 525 3.27 -9.00 -1.40
CA ALA A 525 4.33 -9.53 -0.56
C ALA A 525 5.66 -8.85 -0.91
N LYS A 526 6.23 -8.18 0.08
CA LYS A 526 7.50 -7.48 -0.07
C LYS A 526 8.60 -8.33 0.52
N ILE A 527 9.16 -9.24 -0.30
CA ILE A 527 10.21 -10.18 0.10
C ILE A 527 11.56 -9.48 0.32
N ARG A 528 11.66 -8.23 -0.11
CA ARG A 528 12.80 -7.33 0.11
C ARG A 528 12.39 -6.17 1.01
N SER A 529 13.30 -5.62 1.78
CA SER A 529 13.08 -4.34 2.43
C SER A 529 13.42 -3.17 1.48
N SER A 530 12.67 -2.08 1.54
CA SER A 530 12.96 -0.84 0.80
C SER A 530 13.09 0.33 1.78
N GLY A 531 14.02 1.25 1.50
CA GLY A 531 14.35 2.34 2.42
C GLY A 531 13.43 3.54 2.34
N SER A 532 12.91 3.87 1.15
CA SER A 532 12.15 5.11 0.94
C SER A 532 10.67 4.95 1.27
N GLU A 533 10.12 5.82 2.12
CA GLU A 533 8.70 5.84 2.51
C GLU A 533 7.79 6.12 1.30
N ILE A 534 8.20 7.03 0.40
CA ILE A 534 7.47 7.31 -0.85
C ILE A 534 7.35 6.06 -1.73
N SER A 535 8.42 5.27 -1.84
CA SER A 535 8.40 4.00 -2.58
C SER A 535 7.40 3.01 -1.98
N LYS A 536 7.29 2.97 -0.66
CA LYS A 536 6.37 2.07 0.06
C LYS A 536 4.91 2.42 -0.21
N LEU A 537 4.58 3.71 -0.17
CA LEU A 537 3.24 4.21 -0.52
C LEU A 537 2.85 3.84 -1.95
N GLN A 538 3.78 3.99 -2.91
CA GLN A 538 3.55 3.63 -4.30
C GLN A 538 3.35 2.12 -4.49
N GLU A 539 4.08 1.28 -3.74
CA GLU A 539 3.93 -0.18 -3.77
C GLU A 539 2.55 -0.61 -3.24
N VAL A 540 2.12 -0.08 -2.09
CA VAL A 540 0.78 -0.31 -1.52
C VAL A 540 -0.30 0.17 -2.49
N GLY A 541 -0.11 1.34 -3.09
CA GLY A 541 -1.04 1.95 -4.06
C GLY A 541 -1.41 1.05 -5.23
N ARG A 542 -0.54 0.08 -5.61
CA ARG A 542 -0.81 -0.90 -6.67
C ARG A 542 -1.97 -1.84 -6.35
N GLY A 543 -2.18 -2.12 -5.07
CA GLY A 543 -3.26 -3.00 -4.61
C GLY A 543 -4.52 -2.29 -4.16
N LEU A 544 -4.53 -0.96 -4.11
CA LEU A 544 -5.65 -0.19 -3.53
C LEU A 544 -6.90 -0.13 -4.41
N ARG A 545 -6.79 -0.33 -5.72
CA ARG A 545 -7.95 -0.23 -6.62
C ARG A 545 -9.04 -1.21 -6.24
N LEU A 546 -10.29 -0.77 -6.27
CA LEU A 546 -11.43 -1.66 -6.12
C LEU A 546 -11.47 -2.69 -7.26
N PRO A 547 -11.82 -3.94 -6.97
CA PRO A 547 -11.75 -5.03 -7.93
C PRO A 547 -12.84 -4.93 -9.01
N VAL A 548 -12.59 -5.69 -10.07
CA VAL A 548 -13.61 -6.00 -11.08
C VAL A 548 -13.93 -7.49 -11.02
N ASP A 549 -15.20 -7.82 -11.24
CA ASP A 549 -15.67 -9.20 -11.32
C ASP A 549 -15.32 -9.85 -12.67
N GLU A 550 -15.67 -11.13 -12.83
CA GLU A 550 -15.50 -11.89 -14.08
C GLU A 550 -16.28 -11.33 -15.27
N ASN A 551 -17.26 -10.45 -15.04
CA ASN A 551 -18.01 -9.75 -16.07
C ASN A 551 -17.43 -8.38 -16.45
N GLY A 552 -16.36 -7.94 -15.74
CA GLY A 552 -15.69 -6.65 -15.95
C GLY A 552 -16.36 -5.47 -15.25
N ARG A 553 -17.27 -5.71 -14.31
CA ARG A 553 -17.93 -4.68 -13.52
C ARG A 553 -17.09 -4.34 -12.30
N ARG A 554 -16.88 -3.06 -12.04
CA ARG A 554 -16.27 -2.58 -10.81
C ARG A 554 -17.21 -2.82 -9.63
N LEU A 555 -16.64 -3.28 -8.52
CA LEU A 555 -17.40 -3.54 -7.31
C LEU A 555 -17.06 -2.45 -6.28
N SER A 556 -18.08 -1.71 -5.86
CA SER A 556 -17.95 -0.59 -4.90
C SER A 556 -18.85 -0.71 -3.68
N GLU A 557 -19.80 -1.65 -3.70
CA GLU A 557 -20.79 -1.83 -2.62
C GLU A 557 -20.26 -2.70 -1.47
N GLU A 558 -19.15 -3.40 -1.69
CA GLU A 558 -18.52 -4.29 -0.70
C GLU A 558 -17.19 -3.70 -0.23
N GLU A 559 -16.82 -3.99 1.03
CA GLU A 559 -15.51 -3.63 1.53
C GLU A 559 -14.47 -4.69 1.13
N PHE A 560 -13.53 -4.32 0.30
CA PHE A 560 -12.40 -5.15 -0.08
C PHE A 560 -11.14 -4.74 0.69
N ARG A 561 -10.28 -5.72 0.96
CA ARG A 561 -9.06 -5.51 1.74
C ARG A 561 -7.85 -6.08 1.02
N LEU A 562 -6.78 -5.30 1.00
CA LEU A 562 -5.47 -5.68 0.52
C LEU A 562 -4.68 -6.31 1.67
N SER A 563 -4.16 -7.50 1.49
CA SER A 563 -3.19 -8.11 2.40
C SER A 563 -1.78 -7.67 2.00
N TYR A 564 -1.11 -6.89 2.85
CA TYR A 564 0.23 -6.37 2.63
C TYR A 564 1.21 -7.06 3.56
N ILE A 565 2.05 -7.95 3.01
CA ILE A 565 3.03 -8.73 3.76
C ILE A 565 4.39 -8.02 3.66
N VAL A 566 4.94 -7.65 4.80
CA VAL A 566 6.18 -6.90 4.93
C VAL A 566 7.16 -7.56 5.88
N ASP A 567 8.41 -7.15 5.80
CA ASP A 567 9.44 -7.53 6.75
C ASP A 567 9.14 -7.01 8.17
N PHE A 568 9.54 -7.75 9.19
CA PHE A 568 9.38 -7.35 10.60
C PHE A 568 10.02 -5.99 10.91
N SER A 569 11.13 -5.66 10.25
CA SER A 569 11.78 -4.35 10.41
C SER A 569 10.89 -3.17 9.97
N GLU A 570 9.83 -3.44 9.22
CA GLU A 570 8.86 -2.46 8.75
C GLU A 570 7.57 -2.40 9.63
N ASN A 571 7.57 -3.02 10.82
CA ASN A 571 6.39 -3.04 11.70
C ASN A 571 5.89 -1.61 12.07
N ASP A 572 6.81 -0.66 12.19
CA ASP A 572 6.48 0.75 12.43
C ASP A 572 6.02 1.49 11.16
N PHE A 573 6.19 0.88 9.98
CA PHE A 573 5.77 1.47 8.71
C PHE A 573 4.26 1.75 8.68
N ILE A 574 3.44 0.86 9.21
CA ILE A 574 1.98 1.08 9.24
C ILE A 574 1.61 2.27 10.10
N LYS A 575 2.27 2.45 11.25
CA LYS A 575 2.06 3.63 12.10
C LYS A 575 2.45 4.91 11.36
N LYS A 576 3.58 4.88 10.66
CA LYS A 576 4.04 5.99 9.82
C LYS A 576 3.11 6.22 8.65
N LEU A 577 2.68 5.18 7.94
CA LEU A 577 1.73 5.26 6.84
C LEU A 577 0.42 5.94 7.28
N VAL A 578 -0.14 5.53 8.41
CA VAL A 578 -1.34 6.15 8.98
C VAL A 578 -1.07 7.60 9.38
N SER A 579 0.09 7.88 9.98
CA SER A 579 0.49 9.24 10.36
C SER A 579 0.65 10.14 9.14
N GLU A 580 1.31 9.68 8.07
CA GLU A 580 1.48 10.43 6.83
C GLU A 580 0.16 10.70 6.12
N ILE A 581 -0.69 9.67 6.00
CA ILE A 581 -2.03 9.82 5.43
C ILE A 581 -2.83 10.86 6.22
N ASN A 582 -2.78 10.82 7.54
CA ASN A 582 -3.46 11.76 8.40
C ASN A 582 -2.84 13.17 8.31
N THR A 583 -1.52 13.30 8.16
CA THR A 583 -0.83 14.60 8.01
C THR A 583 -1.12 15.22 6.64
N ASP A 584 -1.15 14.43 5.58
CA ASP A 584 -1.37 14.90 4.21
C ASP A 584 -2.83 15.22 3.88
N GLY A 585 -3.77 14.55 4.54
CA GLY A 585 -5.21 14.67 4.34
C GLY A 585 -6.05 14.97 5.58
N GLY A 586 -5.45 14.87 6.77
CA GLY A 586 -6.12 15.14 8.04
C GLY A 586 -6.10 16.62 8.41
N LYS A 587 -7.11 17.06 9.14
CA LYS A 587 -7.04 18.34 9.84
C LYS A 587 -5.94 18.23 10.90
N VAL A 588 -4.87 18.99 10.75
CA VAL A 588 -3.85 19.09 11.80
C VAL A 588 -4.48 19.86 12.95
N PHE A 589 -4.73 19.19 14.07
CA PHE A 589 -5.30 19.81 15.26
C PHE A 589 -4.18 20.41 16.12
N GLU A 590 -3.73 21.60 15.73
CA GLU A 590 -2.77 22.38 16.48
C GLU A 590 -3.33 23.77 16.81
N GLY A 591 -2.97 24.31 17.96
CA GLY A 591 -3.42 25.64 18.39
C GLY A 591 -4.77 25.63 19.10
N ILE A 592 -5.53 26.72 19.00
CA ILE A 592 -6.86 26.89 19.61
C ILE A 592 -7.90 26.14 18.78
N ILE A 593 -8.81 25.42 19.47
CA ILE A 593 -9.87 24.67 18.76
C ILE A 593 -10.82 25.63 18.03
N SER A 594 -11.04 25.36 16.73
CA SER A 594 -11.93 26.22 15.92
C SER A 594 -13.41 25.91 16.15
N ASP A 595 -14.27 26.91 15.90
CA ASP A 595 -15.71 26.73 15.96
C ASP A 595 -16.23 25.66 15.03
N ASP A 596 -15.64 25.51 13.83
CA ASP A 596 -16.01 24.48 12.85
C ASP A 596 -15.82 23.04 13.39
N ILE A 597 -14.72 22.82 14.14
CA ILE A 597 -14.45 21.54 14.79
C ILE A 597 -15.49 21.27 15.88
N VAL A 598 -15.84 22.30 16.65
CA VAL A 598 -16.86 22.19 17.71
C VAL A 598 -18.23 21.90 17.09
N ASP A 599 -18.61 22.59 16.01
CA ASP A 599 -19.88 22.38 15.31
C ASP A 599 -19.97 20.97 14.67
N GLU A 600 -18.86 20.45 14.15
CA GLU A 600 -18.79 19.08 13.64
C GLU A 600 -19.01 18.06 14.78
N LEU A 601 -18.41 18.28 15.97
CA LEU A 601 -18.63 17.45 17.15
C LEU A 601 -20.07 17.52 17.67
N ILE A 602 -20.71 18.70 17.58
CA ILE A 602 -22.13 18.86 17.91
C ILE A 602 -22.99 17.99 16.98
N SER A 603 -22.72 18.05 15.68
CA SER A 603 -23.54 17.35 14.68
C SER A 603 -23.40 15.83 14.74
N ILE A 604 -22.20 15.33 15.07
CA ILE A 604 -21.88 13.89 14.97
C ILE A 604 -22.13 13.15 16.28
N LYS A 605 -21.85 13.77 17.43
CA LYS A 605 -21.76 13.03 18.69
C LYS A 605 -22.52 13.65 19.86
N TYR A 606 -22.45 14.96 20.04
CA TYR A 606 -22.86 15.55 21.32
C TYR A 606 -24.25 16.17 21.30
N GLY A 607 -24.74 16.69 20.15
CA GLY A 607 -26.06 17.32 20.07
C GLY A 607 -26.27 18.51 21.00
N GLU A 608 -25.19 19.02 21.63
CA GLU A 608 -25.20 20.05 22.66
C GLU A 608 -24.72 21.39 22.08
N ASN A 609 -24.85 22.50 22.84
CA ASN A 609 -24.30 23.77 22.38
C ASN A 609 -22.77 23.85 22.48
N ARG A 610 -22.13 24.73 21.72
CA ARG A 610 -20.67 24.90 21.63
C ARG A 610 -19.98 24.98 22.98
N ARG A 611 -20.56 25.72 23.95
CA ARG A 611 -19.98 25.91 25.30
C ARG A 611 -19.90 24.59 26.06
N LYS A 612 -20.94 23.78 26.01
CA LYS A 612 -20.96 22.46 26.68
C LYS A 612 -19.97 21.50 26.05
N VAL A 613 -19.84 21.52 24.71
CA VAL A 613 -18.86 20.69 24.02
C VAL A 613 -17.45 21.09 24.39
N ARG A 614 -17.11 22.39 24.44
CA ARG A 614 -15.79 22.86 24.88
C ARG A 614 -15.47 22.44 26.31
N ASN A 615 -16.39 22.63 27.25
CA ASN A 615 -16.21 22.23 28.66
C ASN A 615 -15.91 20.71 28.73
N ARG A 616 -16.64 19.92 27.96
CA ARG A 616 -16.44 18.46 27.93
C ARG A 616 -15.07 18.06 27.34
N LEU A 617 -14.60 18.74 26.31
CA LEU A 617 -13.26 18.54 25.75
C LEU A 617 -12.16 18.92 26.76
N THR A 618 -12.40 19.93 27.62
CA THR A 618 -11.50 20.29 28.71
C THR A 618 -11.49 19.21 29.78
N ASP A 619 -12.65 18.73 30.21
CA ASP A 619 -12.80 17.68 31.24
C ASP A 619 -12.12 16.38 30.76
N GLU A 620 -12.23 16.03 29.49
CA GLU A 620 -11.59 14.86 28.85
C GLU A 620 -10.09 15.08 28.55
N LYS A 621 -9.53 16.24 28.91
CA LYS A 621 -8.13 16.65 28.66
C LYS A 621 -7.74 16.56 27.19
N ILE A 622 -8.62 16.99 26.32
CA ILE A 622 -8.40 17.11 24.87
C ILE A 622 -7.93 18.52 24.54
N ILE A 623 -8.51 19.52 25.21
CA ILE A 623 -8.08 20.92 25.17
C ILE A 623 -7.74 21.41 26.59
N ASP A 624 -6.94 22.46 26.71
CA ASP A 624 -6.69 23.14 27.98
C ASP A 624 -7.74 24.26 28.26
N ASP A 625 -7.62 24.92 29.40
CA ASP A 625 -8.50 26.02 29.82
C ASP A 625 -8.45 27.26 28.88
N ASN A 626 -7.42 27.35 28.04
CA ASN A 626 -7.29 28.36 27.00
C ASN A 626 -7.77 27.87 25.63
N GLU A 627 -8.54 26.77 25.59
CA GLU A 627 -9.05 26.12 24.39
C GLU A 627 -7.93 25.62 23.43
N LYS A 628 -6.70 25.48 23.91
CA LYS A 628 -5.60 24.96 23.13
C LYS A 628 -5.65 23.44 23.14
N ILE A 629 -5.50 22.85 21.96
CA ILE A 629 -5.50 21.38 21.77
C ILE A 629 -4.23 20.80 22.39
N ILE A 630 -4.40 19.95 23.41
CA ILE A 630 -3.32 19.26 24.14
C ILE A 630 -3.26 17.77 23.79
N ASN A 631 -4.35 17.21 23.27
CA ASN A 631 -4.41 15.83 22.83
C ASN A 631 -5.09 15.72 21.46
N SER A 632 -4.29 15.92 20.41
CA SER A 632 -4.76 15.85 19.02
C SER A 632 -5.22 14.45 18.61
N GLU A 633 -4.60 13.36 19.15
CA GLU A 633 -4.99 11.99 18.84
C GLU A 633 -6.40 11.68 19.34
N LYS A 634 -6.71 12.09 20.57
CA LYS A 634 -8.02 11.88 21.16
C LYS A 634 -9.10 12.72 20.48
N LEU A 635 -8.76 13.95 20.07
CA LEU A 635 -9.64 14.79 19.26
C LEU A 635 -9.91 14.16 17.89
N GLN A 636 -8.90 13.60 17.28
CA GLN A 636 -8.97 12.89 16.00
C GLN A 636 -9.87 11.64 16.08
N GLU A 637 -9.85 10.93 17.22
CA GLU A 637 -10.76 9.79 17.47
C GLU A 637 -12.23 10.21 17.59
N LEU A 638 -12.50 11.41 18.04
CA LEU A 638 -13.85 11.95 18.18
C LEU A 638 -14.44 12.42 16.86
N LEU A 639 -13.60 12.80 15.89
CA LEU A 639 -13.98 13.34 14.58
C LEU A 639 -13.70 12.31 13.49
N PRO A 640 -14.71 11.58 12.99
CA PRO A 640 -14.54 10.55 11.96
C PRO A 640 -13.98 11.10 10.64
N SER A 641 -14.13 12.41 10.39
CA SER A 641 -13.66 13.08 9.18
C SER A 641 -12.18 13.51 9.24
N SER A 642 -11.54 13.42 10.40
CA SER A 642 -10.23 14.01 10.64
C SER A 642 -9.04 13.11 10.38
N GLY A 643 -9.27 11.81 10.22
CA GLY A 643 -8.22 10.83 9.97
C GLY A 643 -8.75 9.54 9.37
N VAL A 644 -7.85 8.67 8.94
CA VAL A 644 -8.21 7.34 8.45
C VAL A 644 -8.81 6.52 9.59
N ARG A 645 -9.98 5.96 9.36
CA ARG A 645 -10.66 5.08 10.32
C ARG A 645 -9.80 3.86 10.64
N LYS A 646 -9.74 3.47 11.91
CA LYS A 646 -8.92 2.33 12.40
C LYS A 646 -9.28 0.99 11.73
N ASP A 647 -10.50 0.84 11.24
CA ASP A 647 -10.94 -0.34 10.50
C ASP A 647 -10.39 -0.40 9.07
N LYS A 648 -9.97 0.72 8.49
CA LYS A 648 -9.48 0.79 7.10
C LYS A 648 -8.03 0.38 6.93
N ILE A 649 -7.16 0.67 7.92
CA ILE A 649 -5.76 0.25 7.91
C ILE A 649 -5.47 -0.47 9.23
N ARG A 650 -5.13 -1.76 9.16
CA ARG A 650 -4.89 -2.61 10.32
C ARG A 650 -3.47 -3.16 10.30
N ASN A 651 -2.86 -3.23 11.48
CA ASN A 651 -1.53 -3.80 11.66
C ASN A 651 -1.65 -5.18 12.31
N ASN A 652 -1.14 -6.20 11.60
CA ASN A 652 -1.12 -7.61 12.01
C ASN A 652 -2.44 -8.06 12.68
N PRO A 653 -3.59 -7.89 11.98
CA PRO A 653 -4.88 -8.23 12.58
C PRO A 653 -4.90 -9.74 12.87
N LYS A 654 -5.00 -10.09 14.14
CA LYS A 654 -5.32 -11.47 14.54
C LYS A 654 -6.68 -11.78 13.94
N LYS A 655 -6.88 -13.01 13.40
CA LYS A 655 -8.21 -13.45 13.01
C LYS A 655 -9.11 -13.19 14.23
N SER A 656 -9.99 -12.20 14.14
CA SER A 656 -11.08 -12.10 15.08
C SER A 656 -11.80 -13.44 14.94
N ALA A 657 -11.94 -14.18 16.02
CA ALA A 657 -12.86 -15.29 16.02
C ALA A 657 -14.14 -14.75 15.39
N GLU A 658 -14.48 -15.27 14.21
CA GLU A 658 -15.67 -14.83 13.50
C GLU A 658 -16.78 -14.86 14.53
N LYS A 659 -17.37 -13.68 14.79
CA LYS A 659 -18.65 -13.65 15.51
C LYS A 659 -19.62 -14.31 14.56
N VAL A 660 -19.76 -15.63 14.71
CA VAL A 660 -20.76 -16.41 14.01
C VAL A 660 -22.08 -15.72 14.33
N LYS A 661 -22.62 -14.99 13.37
CA LYS A 661 -23.97 -14.43 13.47
C LYS A 661 -24.91 -15.61 13.36
N LEU A 662 -25.19 -16.24 14.53
CA LEU A 662 -26.18 -17.27 14.64
C LEU A 662 -27.51 -16.70 14.14
N ARG A 663 -27.98 -17.16 12.97
CA ARG A 663 -29.32 -16.86 12.51
C ARG A 663 -30.26 -17.45 13.57
N LYS A 664 -31.15 -16.66 14.14
CA LYS A 664 -32.10 -17.08 15.18
C LYS A 664 -32.81 -18.38 14.84
N ASN A 665 -33.08 -18.62 13.56
CA ASN A 665 -33.79 -19.82 13.09
C ASN A 665 -32.97 -21.12 13.11
N ASN A 666 -31.66 -21.07 13.32
CA ASN A 666 -30.82 -22.28 13.36
C ASN A 666 -30.35 -22.61 14.76
N TRP A 667 -30.77 -21.85 15.80
CA TRP A 667 -30.33 -22.05 17.16
C TRP A 667 -30.68 -23.45 17.70
N GLU A 668 -31.90 -23.93 17.42
CA GLU A 668 -32.33 -25.28 17.88
C GLU A 668 -31.55 -26.39 17.17
N LYS A 669 -31.22 -26.23 15.87
CA LYS A 669 -30.39 -27.21 15.16
C LYS A 669 -28.96 -27.24 15.69
N ILE A 670 -28.38 -26.07 16.01
CA ILE A 670 -27.05 -25.95 16.61
C ILE A 670 -27.05 -26.53 18.02
N LYS A 671 -28.12 -26.31 18.80
CA LYS A 671 -28.29 -26.87 20.12
C LYS A 671 -28.42 -28.41 20.09
N GLN A 672 -29.17 -28.98 19.13
CA GLN A 672 -29.23 -30.40 18.88
C GLN A 672 -27.89 -30.99 18.47
N LEU A 673 -27.19 -30.34 17.51
CA LEU A 673 -25.85 -30.75 17.09
C LEU A 673 -24.85 -30.72 18.25
N TRP A 674 -24.94 -29.68 19.11
CA TRP A 674 -24.11 -29.54 20.29
C TRP A 674 -24.40 -30.65 21.32
N LEU A 675 -25.67 -31.00 21.51
CA LEU A 675 -26.07 -32.11 22.38
C LEU A 675 -25.57 -33.44 21.82
N GLU A 676 -25.67 -33.66 20.52
CA GLU A 676 -25.15 -34.88 19.89
C GLU A 676 -23.61 -34.95 19.94
N VAL A 677 -22.91 -33.87 19.72
CA VAL A 677 -21.45 -33.79 19.82
C VAL A 677 -21.01 -33.97 21.28
N SER A 678 -21.67 -33.32 22.23
CA SER A 678 -21.36 -33.49 23.65
C SER A 678 -21.65 -34.90 24.17
N GLN A 679 -22.67 -35.60 23.62
CA GLN A 679 -22.93 -37.00 23.95
C GLN A 679 -21.87 -37.94 23.32
N ARG A 680 -21.36 -37.66 22.14
CA ARG A 680 -20.32 -38.46 21.47
C ARG A 680 -18.92 -38.28 22.04
N TYR A 681 -18.64 -37.17 22.68
CA TYR A 681 -17.33 -36.83 23.28
C TYR A 681 -17.37 -36.79 24.80
N MET A 682 -18.39 -37.32 25.48
CA MET A 682 -18.20 -37.79 26.83
C MET A 682 -17.25 -38.96 26.77
N ILE A 683 -15.94 -38.71 26.88
CA ILE A 683 -15.02 -39.74 27.36
C ILE A 683 -15.58 -40.14 28.70
N LYS A 684 -16.12 -41.39 28.81
CA LYS A 684 -16.53 -41.98 30.04
C LYS A 684 -15.29 -42.03 30.92
N PHE A 685 -15.12 -41.05 31.81
CA PHE A 685 -14.31 -41.20 33.01
C PHE A 685 -15.10 -42.05 34.02
N GLU A 686 -15.42 -43.26 33.62
CA GLU A 686 -16.17 -44.18 34.47
C GLU A 686 -15.37 -44.63 35.71
N GLU A 687 -14.07 -44.31 35.81
CA GLU A 687 -13.21 -44.81 36.86
C GLU A 687 -12.55 -43.75 37.76
N LEU A 688 -12.73 -42.46 37.49
CA LEU A 688 -12.17 -41.42 38.33
C LEU A 688 -13.27 -40.76 39.17
N SER A 689 -13.52 -41.33 40.37
CA SER A 689 -14.37 -40.67 41.39
C SER A 689 -13.76 -39.31 41.79
N GLU A 690 -14.62 -38.36 42.23
CA GLU A 690 -14.17 -37.08 42.81
C GLU A 690 -13.08 -37.26 43.87
N ASP A 691 -13.17 -38.38 44.63
CA ASP A 691 -12.17 -38.70 45.67
C ASP A 691 -10.81 -39.07 45.09
N LYS A 692 -10.76 -39.76 43.94
CA LYS A 692 -9.48 -40.05 43.25
C LYS A 692 -8.86 -38.79 42.73
N ILE A 693 -9.64 -37.91 42.07
CA ILE A 693 -9.18 -36.61 41.57
C ILE A 693 -8.69 -35.73 42.71
N PHE A 694 -9.42 -35.70 43.83
CA PHE A 694 -9.03 -34.97 45.04
C PHE A 694 -7.69 -35.46 45.59
N LYS A 695 -7.47 -36.79 45.71
CA LYS A 695 -6.18 -37.36 46.17
C LYS A 695 -5.02 -37.01 45.25
N ILE A 696 -5.21 -36.96 43.89
CA ILE A 696 -4.19 -36.56 42.95
C ILE A 696 -3.89 -35.06 43.10
N ALA A 697 -4.92 -34.21 43.19
CA ALA A 697 -4.77 -32.78 43.44
C ALA A 697 -4.05 -32.53 44.77
N GLU A 698 -4.44 -33.19 45.84
CA GLU A 698 -3.79 -33.09 47.13
C GLU A 698 -2.31 -33.50 47.10
N LYS A 699 -1.97 -34.57 46.38
CA LYS A 699 -0.59 -35.03 46.20
C LYS A 699 0.22 -34.01 45.37
N SER A 700 -0.38 -33.41 44.36
CA SER A 700 0.28 -32.40 43.51
C SER A 700 0.56 -31.11 44.26
N ILE A 701 -0.31 -30.72 45.19
CA ILE A 701 -0.08 -29.56 46.04
C ILE A 701 1.11 -29.83 46.98
N GLY A 702 1.15 -30.94 47.68
CA GLY A 702 2.20 -31.45 48.53
C GLY A 702 3.29 -30.46 48.91
N LYS A 703 4.48 -30.71 48.45
CA LYS A 703 5.69 -29.88 48.62
C LYS A 703 5.83 -28.70 47.64
N ASN A 704 4.90 -28.55 46.71
CA ASN A 704 4.98 -27.52 45.65
C ASN A 704 4.42 -26.17 46.10
N LEU A 705 3.62 -26.10 47.15
CA LEU A 705 3.09 -24.87 47.69
C LEU A 705 4.05 -24.32 48.77
N ARG A 706 5.01 -23.48 48.35
CA ARG A 706 6.06 -22.96 49.23
C ARG A 706 6.46 -21.53 48.81
N GLU A 707 7.01 -20.80 49.76
CA GLU A 707 7.72 -19.54 49.50
C GLU A 707 8.90 -19.85 48.60
N SER A 708 9.04 -19.09 47.46
CA SER A 708 10.18 -19.23 46.55
C SER A 708 11.00 -17.96 46.60
N GLU A 709 12.25 -18.10 46.92
CA GLU A 709 13.27 -17.06 46.85
C GLU A 709 13.99 -17.24 45.55
N ILE A 710 14.34 -16.13 44.88
CA ILE A 710 15.12 -16.12 43.63
C ILE A 710 16.59 -16.03 44.03
N TYR A 711 17.35 -17.07 43.68
CA TYR A 711 18.80 -17.08 43.83
C TYR A 711 19.44 -16.86 42.46
N ASN A 712 20.45 -16.01 42.39
CA ASN A 712 21.32 -15.93 41.24
C ASN A 712 22.44 -16.97 41.41
N GLU A 713 22.56 -17.89 40.50
CA GLU A 713 23.70 -18.81 40.42
C GLU A 713 24.85 -18.09 39.72
N LYS A 714 25.95 -17.89 40.48
CA LYS A 714 27.22 -17.35 39.96
C LYS A 714 28.18 -18.51 39.81
N GLU A 715 28.52 -18.82 38.57
CA GLU A 715 29.59 -19.76 38.26
C GLU A 715 30.90 -19.01 38.24
N SER A 716 31.85 -19.45 39.09
CA SER A 716 33.21 -18.92 39.11
C SER A 716 34.17 -20.05 38.81
N LEU A 717 35.13 -19.79 37.94
CA LEU A 717 36.22 -20.71 37.68
C LEU A 717 37.33 -20.47 38.73
N VAL A 718 37.61 -21.47 39.53
CA VAL A 718 38.65 -21.41 40.53
C VAL A 718 39.78 -22.32 40.06
N SER A 719 41.01 -21.78 40.04
CA SER A 719 42.23 -22.57 39.75
C SER A 719 42.88 -23.00 41.05
N ASP A 720 42.91 -24.31 41.27
CA ASP A 720 43.60 -24.91 42.43
C ASP A 720 44.57 -25.97 41.92
N GLY A 721 45.86 -25.76 42.15
CA GLY A 721 46.92 -26.72 41.82
C GLY A 721 47.10 -27.05 40.33
N GLY A 722 46.64 -26.17 39.40
CA GLY A 722 46.76 -26.38 37.96
C GLY A 722 45.54 -27.02 37.30
N GLU A 723 44.53 -27.40 38.04
CA GLU A 723 43.22 -27.79 37.52
C GLU A 723 42.21 -26.64 37.67
N ILE A 724 41.43 -26.39 36.62
CA ILE A 724 40.34 -25.41 36.63
C ILE A 724 39.08 -26.14 37.05
N ARG A 725 38.51 -25.76 38.20
CA ARG A 725 37.20 -26.28 38.66
C ARG A 725 36.14 -25.17 38.62
N SER A 726 34.95 -25.52 38.24
CA SER A 726 33.78 -24.62 38.27
C SER A 726 33.11 -24.75 39.64
N GLU A 727 33.06 -23.65 40.39
CA GLU A 727 32.30 -23.58 41.64
C GLU A 727 31.04 -22.74 41.37
N VAL A 728 29.88 -23.34 41.66
CA VAL A 728 28.57 -22.67 41.57
C VAL A 728 28.22 -22.17 42.97
N SER A 729 28.18 -20.87 43.17
CA SER A 729 27.73 -20.23 44.38
C SER A 729 26.35 -19.64 44.19
N ARG A 730 25.43 -19.87 45.13
CA ARG A 730 24.09 -19.26 45.17
C ARG A 730 24.19 -17.96 45.96
N VAL A 731 23.88 -16.86 45.30
CA VAL A 731 23.77 -15.53 45.90
C VAL A 731 22.31 -15.19 46.04
N ASP A 732 21.87 -14.91 47.28
CA ASP A 732 20.50 -14.44 47.54
C ASP A 732 20.28 -13.14 46.80
N SER A 733 19.23 -13.11 45.93
CA SER A 733 18.93 -11.93 45.16
C SER A 733 18.12 -10.89 45.92
N GLY A 734 17.68 -11.24 47.16
CA GLY A 734 16.81 -10.35 47.97
C GLY A 734 15.40 -10.08 47.37
N TYR A 735 15.05 -10.76 46.29
CA TYR A 735 13.74 -10.63 45.68
C TYR A 735 12.87 -11.85 46.00
N THR A 736 11.65 -11.61 46.50
CA THR A 736 10.60 -12.60 46.63
C THR A 736 9.65 -12.49 45.44
N LEU A 737 9.12 -13.62 44.99
CA LEU A 737 8.11 -13.64 43.90
C LEU A 737 6.81 -12.96 44.34
N GLU A 738 6.23 -12.14 43.47
CA GLU A 738 4.92 -11.56 43.72
C GLU A 738 3.87 -12.65 43.96
N ALA A 739 3.07 -12.48 45.02
CA ALA A 739 1.97 -13.36 45.35
C ALA A 739 0.83 -13.15 44.35
N ILE A 740 0.30 -14.25 43.84
CA ILE A 740 -0.91 -14.27 43.05
C ILE A 740 -2.11 -14.27 44.03
N HIS A 741 -3.10 -13.43 43.74
CA HIS A 741 -4.34 -13.44 44.55
C HIS A 741 -4.95 -14.86 44.56
N TYR A 742 -5.35 -15.34 45.73
CA TYR A 742 -5.78 -16.72 45.90
C TYR A 742 -6.89 -17.17 44.96
N GLY A 743 -7.89 -16.35 44.71
CA GLY A 743 -8.94 -16.62 43.74
C GLY A 743 -8.43 -16.81 42.28
N ASP A 744 -7.47 -15.99 41.90
CA ASP A 744 -6.84 -16.09 40.57
C ASP A 744 -5.91 -17.29 40.47
N PHE A 745 -5.24 -17.66 41.54
CA PHE A 745 -4.46 -18.89 41.63
C PHE A 745 -5.31 -20.12 41.38
N LEU A 746 -6.46 -20.23 42.08
CA LEU A 746 -7.43 -21.33 41.88
C LEU A 746 -8.00 -21.34 40.48
N LYS A 747 -8.32 -20.17 39.91
CA LYS A 747 -8.82 -20.05 38.55
C LYS A 747 -7.79 -20.52 37.53
N LYS A 748 -6.52 -20.14 37.66
CA LYS A 748 -5.43 -20.62 36.83
C LYS A 748 -5.16 -22.11 36.94
N LEU A 749 -5.23 -22.69 38.16
CA LEU A 749 -5.16 -24.14 38.34
C LEU A 749 -6.30 -24.85 37.59
N SER A 750 -7.52 -24.39 37.76
CA SER A 750 -8.70 -24.93 37.10
C SER A 750 -8.59 -24.88 35.57
N GLN A 751 -8.22 -23.74 35.03
CA GLN A 751 -8.07 -23.53 33.57
C GLN A 751 -7.00 -24.43 32.95
N ASN A 752 -5.90 -24.70 33.66
CA ASN A 752 -4.79 -25.51 33.15
C ASN A 752 -4.92 -27.00 33.38
N THR A 753 -5.84 -27.44 34.25
CA THR A 753 -6.03 -28.86 34.60
C THR A 753 -7.40 -29.39 34.26
N ASN A 754 -8.35 -28.54 33.90
CA ASN A 754 -9.77 -28.81 33.69
C ASN A 754 -10.47 -29.41 34.93
N ILE A 755 -9.92 -29.15 36.10
CA ILE A 755 -10.50 -29.59 37.40
C ILE A 755 -11.20 -28.42 38.07
N SER A 756 -12.37 -28.73 38.72
CA SER A 756 -13.16 -27.71 39.40
C SER A 756 -12.34 -26.95 40.45
N PRO A 757 -12.44 -25.59 40.49
CA PRO A 757 -11.79 -24.78 41.54
C PRO A 757 -12.14 -25.26 42.96
N LYS A 758 -13.32 -25.85 43.17
CA LYS A 758 -13.74 -26.40 44.46
C LYS A 758 -12.87 -27.56 44.91
N ILE A 759 -12.46 -28.43 43.99
CA ILE A 759 -11.58 -29.58 44.31
C ILE A 759 -10.19 -29.03 44.69
N TRP A 760 -9.63 -28.09 43.95
CA TRP A 760 -8.36 -27.44 44.27
C TRP A 760 -8.41 -26.72 45.62
N HIS A 761 -9.52 -26.02 45.91
CA HIS A 761 -9.72 -25.36 47.18
C HIS A 761 -9.75 -26.36 48.36
N LYS A 762 -10.53 -27.45 48.24
CA LYS A 762 -10.57 -28.54 49.25
C LYS A 762 -9.17 -29.16 49.43
N ALA A 763 -8.46 -29.42 48.35
CA ALA A 763 -7.13 -30.04 48.38
C ALA A 763 -6.07 -29.13 49.06
N ILE A 764 -6.15 -27.81 48.89
CA ILE A 764 -5.29 -26.87 49.60
C ILE A 764 -5.63 -26.82 51.08
N LEU A 765 -6.91 -26.77 51.42
CA LEU A 765 -7.37 -26.75 52.80
C LEU A 765 -7.06 -28.06 53.57
N SER A 766 -7.05 -29.22 52.90
CA SER A 766 -6.75 -30.51 53.51
C SER A 766 -5.35 -30.62 54.10
N LYS A 767 -4.40 -29.79 53.65
CA LYS A 767 -3.02 -29.83 54.09
C LYS A 767 -2.76 -29.23 55.49
N LYS A 768 -3.80 -28.73 56.18
CA LYS A 768 -3.73 -28.20 57.57
C LYS A 768 -2.60 -27.20 57.86
N ASN A 769 -1.95 -26.68 56.87
CA ASN A 769 -0.90 -25.68 56.99
C ASN A 769 -1.49 -24.28 56.75
N ASN A 770 -1.18 -23.32 57.61
CA ASN A 770 -1.45 -21.91 57.34
C ASN A 770 -0.47 -21.41 56.30
N PHE A 771 -0.82 -21.61 55.05
CA PHE A 771 0.01 -21.07 53.95
C PHE A 771 -0.02 -19.57 53.96
N LYS A 772 1.15 -18.95 53.95
CA LYS A 772 1.28 -17.53 53.73
C LYS A 772 0.92 -17.18 52.28
N LYS A 773 0.52 -15.91 52.04
CA LYS A 773 0.14 -15.47 50.70
C LYS A 773 1.26 -15.63 49.64
N GLU A 774 2.53 -15.57 50.08
CA GLU A 774 3.75 -15.68 49.25
C GLU A 774 3.92 -17.11 48.67
N CYS A 775 3.24 -18.11 49.22
CA CYS A 775 3.20 -19.48 48.70
C CYS A 775 2.40 -19.57 47.38
N PHE A 776 1.47 -18.64 47.13
CA PHE A 776 0.67 -18.59 45.92
C PHE A 776 1.36 -17.77 44.85
N ASN A 777 2.45 -18.30 44.29
CA ASN A 777 3.29 -17.64 43.31
C ASN A 777 3.34 -18.41 41.95
N VAL A 778 3.96 -17.85 40.95
CA VAL A 778 4.00 -18.43 39.59
C VAL A 778 4.73 -19.77 39.56
N ILE A 779 5.77 -19.95 40.36
CA ILE A 779 6.57 -21.20 40.43
C ILE A 779 5.75 -22.30 41.10
N SER A 780 5.07 -22.03 42.23
CA SER A 780 4.18 -22.98 42.89
C SER A 780 3.04 -23.41 41.95
N LEU A 781 2.45 -22.46 41.23
CA LEU A 781 1.42 -22.73 40.23
C LEU A 781 1.92 -23.67 39.13
N ALA A 782 3.07 -23.38 38.51
CA ALA A 782 3.65 -24.16 37.43
C ALA A 782 4.00 -25.61 37.89
N ASN A 783 4.59 -25.72 39.08
CA ASN A 783 4.97 -27.02 39.63
C ASN A 783 3.76 -27.90 39.95
N ILE A 784 2.70 -27.32 40.53
CA ILE A 784 1.45 -28.06 40.85
C ILE A 784 0.82 -28.54 39.52
N ILE A 785 0.72 -27.69 38.50
CA ILE A 785 0.16 -28.06 37.21
C ILE A 785 0.99 -29.16 36.55
N ARG A 786 2.31 -29.05 36.57
CA ARG A 786 3.22 -30.06 35.98
C ARG A 786 3.08 -31.40 36.69
N ASP A 787 3.08 -31.41 38.01
CA ASP A 787 3.02 -32.66 38.80
C ASP A 787 1.64 -33.31 38.69
N PHE A 788 0.57 -32.51 38.61
CA PHE A 788 -0.77 -33.01 38.34
C PHE A 788 -0.85 -33.68 36.95
N LYS A 789 -0.34 -33.01 35.89
CA LYS A 789 -0.34 -33.55 34.52
C LYS A 789 0.55 -34.79 34.34
N LYS A 790 1.48 -35.09 35.23
CA LYS A 790 2.28 -36.32 35.19
C LYS A 790 1.52 -37.56 35.72
N VAL A 791 0.53 -37.34 36.54
CA VAL A 791 -0.24 -38.43 37.22
C VAL A 791 -1.59 -38.64 36.53
N PHE A 792 -2.11 -37.60 35.94
CA PHE A 792 -3.36 -37.58 35.18
C PHE A 792 -3.11 -37.82 33.69
#